data_7b4ef51e625d5c1566b0cc8d3a4f78d3
#
_entry.id   7b4ef51e625d5c1566b0cc8d3a4f78d3
#
_cell.length_a   1.000
_cell.length_b   1.000
_cell.length_c   1.000
_cell.angle_alpha   90.00
_cell.angle_beta   90.00
_cell.angle_gamma   90.00
#
_symmetry.space_group_name_H-M   'P 1'
#
loop_
_entity.id
_entity.type
_entity.pdbx_description
1 polymer ?
#
loop_
_entity_poly.entity_id
_entity_poly.type
_entity_poly.pdbx_seq_one_letter_code
_entity_poly.pdbx_strand_id
1 'polypeptide(L)'
;MSSVIAPSRRPARAAPATRAALSSAERDTLAALVATVVPVAATPAGGDVDVAQLFVERLTRLPADKRRDLRRALAVFGHPLAALLTTASWRRFAARDAAAREAFLDEWLSSRVSLCRTVGQGLRRFLLALYYGDPRSHEGIGYLGPYHDRVPAFSWEGPVPGTPSDAEPVARGPAPQLPPPAPTPAPARPGPAAPLPASADVIVIGTGAGGGVAACRFAEAGRSVVILEAGPLVQSDEFDERDAPLTERLWADQGLRTTNDLSLIMAQGAAVGGSTTINWMIMLRAADDVLLEWQRRFGTVGMAPHEMAEAYARIEDEVHARMVPDDAHSPANRLILDGAKALGWSARAGAINARGCLRSGFCSVGCRYNAKQGTLLTFIPRAIAAGATLVPDARAVRITVAEPGPRGRKRVTVVRTDRASGATTTAVVEAPVVVVAGGAVETPVLLQRSGLGSRAVGRYLRVHPVSAVVGLYDRPIYSAGGIPLTTLCDEFSATGANGYGTWIETPPTHPTLLSAALPGFGQAHHELMRRFPELAALLVLTRDGADLDASSGEVRSRADGTASIRYALTPADARHLATGLTHAAQLHLANGAQEVLTTHTRPVRVRQAADLDAVREASLAPNDVALFTAHVNGTCRLGTDPATSGADPDGQLHGAPGVFVLDGSLLPTGLGVNPQATIMAISSLLADRMLARRAV
;
A
#
# COMPACT_ATOMS: atom_id res chain seq x y z
N MET A 1 -9.64 -37.40 -54.15
CA MET A 1 -9.89 -35.96 -54.40
C MET A 1 -10.74 -35.47 -53.24
N SER A 2 -10.16 -34.84 -52.25
CA SER A 2 -10.87 -34.13 -51.21
C SER A 2 -9.96 -32.96 -50.81
N SER A 3 -10.39 -31.76 -51.23
CA SER A 3 -9.71 -30.50 -50.99
C SER A 3 -9.90 -30.04 -49.55
N VAL A 4 -8.78 -29.92 -48.81
CA VAL A 4 -8.72 -29.30 -47.49
C VAL A 4 -8.69 -27.77 -47.69
N ILE A 5 -9.74 -27.10 -47.30
CA ILE A 5 -9.82 -25.63 -47.24
C ILE A 5 -9.08 -25.15 -46.01
N ALA A 6 -7.98 -24.42 -46.16
CA ALA A 6 -7.25 -23.75 -45.10
C ALA A 6 -8.07 -22.54 -44.56
N PRO A 7 -8.11 -22.28 -43.25
CA PRO A 7 -8.78 -21.11 -42.69
C PRO A 7 -7.98 -19.83 -43.02
N SER A 8 -8.64 -18.85 -43.60
CA SER A 8 -8.12 -17.52 -43.90
C SER A 8 -7.67 -16.79 -42.63
N ARG A 9 -6.39 -16.46 -42.54
CA ARG A 9 -5.85 -15.54 -41.52
C ARG A 9 -6.48 -14.14 -41.70
N ARG A 10 -7.32 -13.72 -40.79
CA ARG A 10 -7.69 -12.30 -40.67
C ARG A 10 -6.45 -11.51 -40.23
N PRO A 11 -6.17 -10.33 -40.83
CA PRO A 11 -5.05 -9.52 -40.42
C PRO A 11 -5.25 -9.03 -38.98
N ALA A 12 -4.20 -9.06 -38.19
CA ALA A 12 -4.17 -8.54 -36.81
C ALA A 12 -4.58 -7.05 -36.84
N ARG A 13 -5.62 -6.71 -36.09
CA ARG A 13 -6.01 -5.31 -35.90
C ARG A 13 -4.86 -4.55 -35.30
N ALA A 14 -4.47 -3.44 -35.93
CA ALA A 14 -3.49 -2.49 -35.40
C ALA A 14 -3.83 -2.05 -33.97
N ALA A 15 -2.81 -1.93 -33.12
CA ALA A 15 -2.91 -1.53 -31.74
C ALA A 15 -3.62 -0.17 -31.56
N PRO A 16 -4.42 0.04 -30.51
CA PRO A 16 -5.32 1.18 -30.39
C PRO A 16 -4.61 2.42 -29.81
N ALA A 17 -3.79 3.10 -30.59
CA ALA A 17 -3.29 4.44 -30.23
C ALA A 17 -4.42 5.52 -30.21
N THR A 18 -5.54 5.26 -30.87
CA THR A 18 -6.65 6.22 -31.01
C THR A 18 -7.69 6.19 -29.88
N ARG A 19 -7.63 5.25 -28.93
CA ARG A 19 -8.62 5.13 -27.84
C ARG A 19 -8.29 5.93 -26.57
N ALA A 20 -7.14 6.58 -26.48
CA ALA A 20 -6.73 7.36 -25.30
C ALA A 20 -7.16 8.85 -25.37
N ALA A 21 -7.54 9.35 -26.51
CA ALA A 21 -7.91 10.76 -26.65
C ALA A 21 -9.24 11.06 -25.95
N LEU A 22 -9.24 12.12 -25.11
CA LEU A 22 -10.46 12.67 -24.50
C LEU A 22 -11.33 13.31 -25.57
N SER A 23 -12.66 13.22 -25.44
CA SER A 23 -13.62 13.98 -26.24
C SER A 23 -13.51 15.48 -25.92
N SER A 24 -14.09 16.35 -26.79
CA SER A 24 -14.14 17.79 -26.50
C SER A 24 -14.78 18.08 -25.15
N ALA A 25 -15.93 17.48 -24.87
CA ALA A 25 -16.63 17.68 -23.59
C ALA A 25 -15.83 17.21 -22.36
N GLU A 26 -15.08 16.10 -22.49
CA GLU A 26 -14.17 15.65 -21.43
C GLU A 26 -13.01 16.64 -21.23
N ARG A 27 -12.44 17.19 -22.32
CA ARG A 27 -11.37 18.20 -22.23
C ARG A 27 -11.85 19.50 -21.60
N ASP A 28 -13.02 19.99 -22.00
CA ASP A 28 -13.62 21.21 -21.42
C ASP A 28 -13.90 21.03 -19.91
N THR A 29 -14.42 19.86 -19.52
CA THR A 29 -14.66 19.51 -18.12
C THR A 29 -13.34 19.41 -17.34
N LEU A 30 -12.30 18.80 -17.91
CA LEU A 30 -10.99 18.68 -17.29
C LEU A 30 -10.34 20.05 -17.08
N ALA A 31 -10.35 20.91 -18.12
CA ALA A 31 -9.79 22.26 -18.01
C ALA A 31 -10.48 23.09 -16.93
N ALA A 32 -11.82 23.02 -16.85
CA ALA A 32 -12.59 23.69 -15.83
C ALA A 32 -12.31 23.13 -14.41
N LEU A 33 -12.16 21.79 -14.29
CA LEU A 33 -11.80 21.16 -13.01
C LEU A 33 -10.39 21.54 -12.56
N VAL A 34 -9.41 21.53 -13.45
CA VAL A 34 -8.04 21.99 -13.14
C VAL A 34 -8.06 23.40 -12.61
N ALA A 35 -8.73 24.31 -13.30
CA ALA A 35 -8.84 25.72 -12.88
C ALA A 35 -9.57 25.92 -11.54
N THR A 36 -10.39 24.93 -11.10
CA THR A 36 -11.12 25.00 -9.82
C THR A 36 -10.35 24.34 -8.69
N VAL A 37 -9.77 23.15 -8.95
CA VAL A 37 -9.13 22.31 -7.92
C VAL A 37 -7.70 22.78 -7.63
N VAL A 38 -6.98 23.21 -8.68
CA VAL A 38 -5.56 23.57 -8.59
C VAL A 38 -5.40 25.07 -8.80
N PRO A 39 -5.10 25.82 -7.77
CA PRO A 39 -5.18 27.30 -7.79
C PRO A 39 -4.04 28.00 -8.49
N VAL A 40 -3.54 27.48 -9.55
CA VAL A 40 -2.23 27.74 -9.88
C VAL A 40 -1.77 28.65 -10.84
N ALA A 41 -2.61 29.05 -11.64
CA ALA A 41 -2.30 30.04 -12.68
C ALA A 41 -1.87 31.42 -12.16
N ALA A 42 -1.92 31.61 -10.85
CA ALA A 42 -1.74 32.93 -10.24
C ALA A 42 -0.38 33.16 -9.57
N THR A 43 0.52 32.15 -9.51
CA THR A 43 1.80 32.35 -8.83
C THR A 43 2.99 32.05 -9.77
N PRO A 44 4.01 32.92 -9.80
CA PRO A 44 5.21 32.71 -10.63
C PRO A 44 5.94 31.38 -10.35
N ALA A 45 5.89 30.89 -9.12
CA ALA A 45 6.60 29.69 -8.70
C ALA A 45 5.88 28.35 -9.02
N GLY A 46 4.66 28.36 -9.47
CA GLY A 46 3.88 27.14 -9.81
C GLY A 46 3.16 27.20 -11.14
N GLY A 47 3.30 28.30 -11.89
CA GLY A 47 2.56 28.59 -13.11
C GLY A 47 2.85 27.68 -14.32
N ASP A 48 3.93 26.93 -14.29
CA ASP A 48 4.38 26.10 -15.41
C ASP A 48 3.91 24.64 -15.36
N VAL A 49 3.13 24.25 -14.33
CA VAL A 49 2.60 22.88 -14.25
C VAL A 49 1.30 22.73 -15.01
N ASP A 50 1.36 22.20 -16.22
CA ASP A 50 0.16 21.84 -16.99
C ASP A 50 -0.48 20.54 -16.47
N VAL A 51 -1.36 20.67 -15.47
CA VAL A 51 -2.05 19.54 -14.85
C VAL A 51 -2.98 18.82 -15.83
N ALA A 52 -3.54 19.51 -16.81
CA ALA A 52 -4.39 18.89 -17.84
C ALA A 52 -3.55 17.98 -18.76
N GLN A 53 -2.36 18.41 -19.13
CA GLN A 53 -1.40 17.59 -19.88
C GLN A 53 -0.95 16.38 -19.02
N LEU A 54 -0.56 16.59 -17.77
CA LEU A 54 -0.17 15.50 -16.86
C LEU A 54 -1.30 14.48 -16.69
N PHE A 55 -2.55 14.94 -16.61
CA PHE A 55 -3.71 14.04 -16.55
C PHE A 55 -3.81 13.16 -17.81
N VAL A 56 -3.68 13.75 -19.00
CA VAL A 56 -3.75 13.00 -20.28
C VAL A 56 -2.59 12.02 -20.39
N GLU A 57 -1.37 12.43 -20.08
CA GLU A 57 -0.20 11.57 -20.07
C GLU A 57 -0.38 10.38 -19.09
N ARG A 58 -0.84 10.69 -17.89
CA ARG A 58 -1.13 9.68 -16.88
C ARG A 58 -2.19 8.70 -17.36
N LEU A 59 -3.27 9.20 -17.96
CA LEU A 59 -4.35 8.39 -18.50
C LEU A 59 -3.86 7.39 -19.55
N THR A 60 -2.87 7.73 -20.38
CA THR A 60 -2.32 6.80 -21.39
C THR A 60 -1.56 5.64 -20.76
N ARG A 61 -0.91 5.85 -19.61
CA ARG A 61 -0.12 4.85 -18.89
C ARG A 61 -0.95 3.96 -17.95
N LEU A 62 -2.19 4.36 -17.61
CA LEU A 62 -3.05 3.61 -16.70
C LEU A 62 -3.50 2.26 -17.28
N PRO A 63 -3.68 1.24 -16.41
CA PRO A 63 -4.40 0.02 -16.76
C PRO A 63 -5.76 0.30 -17.39
N ALA A 64 -6.21 -0.57 -18.27
CA ALA A 64 -7.42 -0.31 -19.09
C ALA A 64 -8.70 -0.10 -18.27
N ASP A 65 -8.85 -0.80 -17.15
CA ASP A 65 -9.95 -0.63 -16.19
C ASP A 65 -9.90 0.74 -15.51
N LYS A 66 -8.75 1.14 -14.97
CA LYS A 66 -8.56 2.44 -14.30
C LYS A 66 -8.74 3.61 -15.25
N ARG A 67 -8.21 3.49 -16.46
CA ARG A 67 -8.42 4.48 -17.52
C ARG A 67 -9.90 4.65 -17.87
N ARG A 68 -10.63 3.55 -17.99
CA ARG A 68 -12.08 3.55 -18.26
C ARG A 68 -12.85 4.20 -17.12
N ASP A 69 -12.52 3.87 -15.87
CA ASP A 69 -13.21 4.40 -14.69
C ASP A 69 -12.96 5.90 -14.52
N LEU A 70 -11.73 6.38 -14.73
CA LEU A 70 -11.40 7.80 -14.67
C LEU A 70 -12.11 8.61 -15.76
N ARG A 71 -12.18 8.08 -16.99
CA ARG A 71 -12.95 8.72 -18.06
C ARG A 71 -14.45 8.77 -17.78
N ARG A 72 -15.01 7.69 -17.20
CA ARG A 72 -16.40 7.67 -16.77
C ARG A 72 -16.67 8.71 -15.69
N ALA A 73 -15.79 8.82 -14.69
CA ALA A 73 -15.89 9.82 -13.65
C ALA A 73 -15.94 11.25 -14.25
N LEU A 74 -15.03 11.55 -15.17
CA LEU A 74 -14.98 12.84 -15.86
C LEU A 74 -16.25 13.10 -16.70
N ALA A 75 -16.73 12.10 -17.42
CA ALA A 75 -17.95 12.21 -18.23
C ALA A 75 -19.21 12.41 -17.37
N VAL A 76 -19.33 11.65 -16.26
CA VAL A 76 -20.45 11.79 -15.32
C VAL A 76 -20.45 13.17 -14.67
N PHE A 77 -19.29 13.64 -14.20
CA PHE A 77 -19.15 14.95 -13.57
C PHE A 77 -19.52 16.11 -14.51
N GLY A 78 -19.11 16.02 -15.79
CA GLY A 78 -19.43 17.06 -16.81
C GLY A 78 -20.83 16.96 -17.42
N HIS A 79 -21.63 15.95 -17.07
CA HIS A 79 -22.91 15.70 -17.72
C HIS A 79 -24.01 16.66 -17.23
N PRO A 80 -24.83 17.26 -18.11
CA PRO A 80 -25.86 18.21 -17.71
C PRO A 80 -26.96 17.60 -16.80
N LEU A 81 -27.29 16.32 -16.95
CA LEU A 81 -28.22 15.64 -16.03
C LEU A 81 -27.67 15.55 -14.60
N ALA A 82 -26.37 15.30 -14.47
CA ALA A 82 -25.74 15.31 -13.16
C ALA A 82 -25.77 16.71 -12.52
N ALA A 83 -25.57 17.75 -13.34
CA ALA A 83 -25.71 19.13 -12.89
C ALA A 83 -27.15 19.44 -12.44
N LEU A 84 -28.14 18.98 -13.18
CA LEU A 84 -29.55 19.15 -12.82
C LEU A 84 -29.88 18.47 -11.48
N LEU A 85 -29.44 17.24 -11.29
CA LEU A 85 -29.75 16.46 -10.08
C LEU A 85 -29.06 16.99 -8.83
N THR A 86 -27.93 17.69 -8.97
CA THR A 86 -27.16 18.22 -7.82
C THR A 86 -27.42 19.69 -7.54
N THR A 87 -27.61 20.51 -8.57
CA THR A 87 -27.73 21.97 -8.45
C THR A 87 -29.00 22.55 -9.05
N ALA A 88 -29.98 21.72 -9.40
CA ALA A 88 -31.23 22.10 -10.08
C ALA A 88 -31.04 23.00 -11.33
N SER A 89 -29.91 22.83 -12.04
CA SER A 89 -29.53 23.62 -13.21
C SER A 89 -28.94 22.72 -14.31
N TRP A 90 -29.44 22.87 -15.54
CA TRP A 90 -28.91 22.19 -16.73
C TRP A 90 -27.55 22.69 -17.19
N ARG A 91 -27.03 23.78 -16.61
CA ARG A 91 -25.76 24.37 -17.01
C ARG A 91 -24.60 23.45 -16.64
N ARG A 92 -23.88 22.98 -17.67
CA ARG A 92 -22.72 22.10 -17.47
C ARG A 92 -21.67 22.77 -16.59
N PHE A 93 -20.89 21.97 -15.87
CA PHE A 93 -19.81 22.44 -15.00
C PHE A 93 -18.85 23.40 -15.71
N ALA A 94 -18.35 23.03 -16.89
CA ALA A 94 -17.40 23.83 -17.68
C ALA A 94 -17.96 25.19 -18.14
N ALA A 95 -19.29 25.33 -18.26
CA ALA A 95 -19.93 26.55 -18.70
C ALA A 95 -20.25 27.53 -17.55
N ARG A 96 -19.89 27.21 -16.30
CA ARG A 96 -20.10 28.06 -15.11
C ARG A 96 -18.92 29.00 -14.93
N ASP A 97 -19.16 30.14 -14.26
CA ASP A 97 -18.08 31.00 -13.77
C ASP A 97 -17.31 30.34 -12.61
N ALA A 98 -16.22 30.96 -12.17
CA ALA A 98 -15.34 30.39 -11.15
C ALA A 98 -16.08 30.08 -9.82
N ALA A 99 -16.83 31.06 -9.28
CA ALA A 99 -17.52 30.88 -8.02
C ALA A 99 -18.62 29.81 -8.10
N ALA A 100 -19.36 29.74 -9.23
CA ALA A 100 -20.35 28.70 -9.44
C ALA A 100 -19.74 27.31 -9.66
N ARG A 101 -18.50 27.21 -10.17
CA ARG A 101 -17.75 25.95 -10.25
C ARG A 101 -17.28 25.48 -8.87
N GLU A 102 -16.78 26.38 -8.04
CA GLU A 102 -16.39 26.06 -6.66
C GLU A 102 -17.60 25.54 -5.86
N ALA A 103 -18.73 26.25 -5.89
CA ALA A 103 -19.95 25.82 -5.24
C ALA A 103 -20.46 24.47 -5.75
N PHE A 104 -20.39 24.23 -7.06
CA PHE A 104 -20.77 22.95 -7.67
C PHE A 104 -19.88 21.80 -7.17
N LEU A 105 -18.56 22.00 -7.13
CA LEU A 105 -17.64 20.99 -6.65
C LEU A 105 -17.85 20.70 -5.16
N ASP A 106 -18.03 21.73 -4.33
CA ASP A 106 -18.30 21.56 -2.90
C ASP A 106 -19.60 20.78 -2.64
N GLU A 107 -20.65 21.05 -3.41
CA GLU A 107 -21.91 20.29 -3.36
C GLU A 107 -21.69 18.80 -3.72
N TRP A 108 -20.83 18.51 -4.70
CA TRP A 108 -20.49 17.13 -5.05
C TRP A 108 -19.67 16.43 -3.98
N LEU A 109 -18.69 17.12 -3.41
CA LEU A 109 -17.81 16.56 -2.37
C LEU A 109 -18.59 16.26 -1.08
N SER A 110 -19.61 17.05 -0.76
CA SER A 110 -20.43 16.91 0.44
C SER A 110 -21.82 16.30 0.19
N SER A 111 -22.11 15.85 -1.02
CA SER A 111 -23.42 15.35 -1.43
C SER A 111 -23.87 14.16 -0.56
N ARG A 112 -25.17 14.07 -0.28
CA ARG A 112 -25.78 12.87 0.32
C ARG A 112 -25.75 11.66 -0.61
N VAL A 113 -25.62 11.88 -1.93
CA VAL A 113 -25.51 10.82 -2.93
C VAL A 113 -24.06 10.30 -2.97
N SER A 114 -23.85 9.08 -2.55
CA SER A 114 -22.51 8.45 -2.47
C SER A 114 -21.75 8.51 -3.81
N LEU A 115 -22.43 8.33 -4.95
CA LEU A 115 -21.80 8.40 -6.27
C LEU A 115 -21.20 9.78 -6.54
N CYS A 116 -21.88 10.86 -6.16
CA CYS A 116 -21.37 12.24 -6.35
C CYS A 116 -20.10 12.44 -5.50
N ARG A 117 -20.13 12.04 -4.23
CA ARG A 117 -18.94 12.10 -3.36
C ARG A 117 -17.78 11.28 -3.94
N THR A 118 -18.05 10.05 -4.38
CA THR A 118 -17.05 9.15 -4.99
C THR A 118 -16.37 9.79 -6.20
N VAL A 119 -17.16 10.32 -7.13
CA VAL A 119 -16.64 10.94 -8.36
C VAL A 119 -15.92 12.26 -8.03
N GLY A 120 -16.52 13.13 -7.23
CA GLY A 120 -15.93 14.42 -6.83
C GLY A 120 -14.60 14.24 -6.10
N GLN A 121 -14.57 13.40 -5.06
CA GLN A 121 -13.35 13.10 -4.31
C GLN A 121 -12.27 12.43 -5.16
N GLY A 122 -12.65 11.48 -6.01
CA GLY A 122 -11.70 10.80 -6.90
C GLY A 122 -11.01 11.78 -7.85
N LEU A 123 -11.77 12.64 -8.51
CA LEU A 123 -11.22 13.66 -9.42
C LEU A 123 -10.37 14.70 -8.66
N ARG A 124 -10.85 15.21 -7.53
CA ARG A 124 -10.12 16.17 -6.70
C ARG A 124 -8.76 15.60 -6.25
N ARG A 125 -8.77 14.44 -5.62
CA ARG A 125 -7.55 13.79 -5.11
C ARG A 125 -6.55 13.51 -6.22
N PHE A 126 -7.03 13.08 -7.38
CA PHE A 126 -6.17 12.76 -8.51
C PHE A 126 -5.50 14.02 -9.09
N LEU A 127 -6.24 15.13 -9.25
CA LEU A 127 -5.67 16.39 -9.74
C LEU A 127 -4.68 17.01 -8.76
N LEU A 128 -4.98 17.01 -7.45
CA LEU A 128 -4.06 17.47 -6.42
C LEU A 128 -2.76 16.64 -6.39
N ALA A 129 -2.88 15.31 -6.46
CA ALA A 129 -1.73 14.42 -6.51
C ALA A 129 -0.85 14.65 -7.75
N LEU A 130 -1.45 14.94 -8.91
CA LEU A 130 -0.70 15.29 -10.12
C LEU A 130 0.07 16.60 -9.97
N TYR A 131 -0.56 17.61 -9.40
CA TYR A 131 0.06 18.93 -9.22
C TYR A 131 1.19 18.88 -8.18
N TYR A 132 0.88 18.42 -6.96
CA TYR A 132 1.87 18.41 -5.87
C TYR A 132 2.90 17.27 -5.99
N GLY A 133 2.66 16.29 -6.85
CA GLY A 133 3.65 15.28 -7.21
C GLY A 133 4.64 15.74 -8.29
N ASP A 134 4.38 16.87 -8.93
CA ASP A 134 5.29 17.45 -9.93
C ASP A 134 6.37 18.32 -9.23
N PRO A 135 7.67 18.11 -9.50
CA PRO A 135 8.75 18.85 -8.85
C PRO A 135 8.66 20.38 -8.98
N ARG A 136 8.03 20.88 -10.04
CA ARG A 136 7.85 22.33 -10.27
C ARG A 136 6.97 23.00 -9.21
N SER A 137 6.10 22.23 -8.50
CA SER A 137 5.27 22.73 -7.41
C SER A 137 5.98 22.78 -6.05
N HIS A 138 7.13 22.11 -5.92
CA HIS A 138 7.75 21.84 -4.62
C HIS A 138 8.31 23.08 -3.94
N GLU A 139 8.95 23.99 -4.70
CA GLU A 139 9.50 25.23 -4.16
C GLU A 139 8.39 26.09 -3.51
N GLY A 140 7.23 26.19 -4.16
CA GLY A 140 6.09 26.99 -3.67
C GLY A 140 5.50 26.51 -2.36
N ILE A 141 5.77 25.29 -1.95
CA ILE A 141 5.30 24.70 -0.68
C ILE A 141 6.41 24.42 0.33
N GLY A 142 7.67 24.78 0.03
CA GLY A 142 8.81 24.53 0.90
C GLY A 142 9.19 23.05 1.04
N TYR A 143 8.86 22.22 0.05
CA TYR A 143 9.28 20.82 0.02
C TYR A 143 10.69 20.71 -0.58
N LEU A 144 11.60 20.07 0.15
CA LEU A 144 13.01 20.02 -0.20
C LEU A 144 13.36 19.02 -1.32
N GLY A 145 12.41 18.23 -1.79
CA GLY A 145 12.64 17.24 -2.84
C GLY A 145 13.44 16.01 -2.40
N PRO A 146 13.95 15.23 -3.36
CA PRO A 146 14.74 14.02 -3.09
C PRO A 146 15.94 14.28 -2.19
N TYR A 147 16.21 13.34 -1.29
CA TYR A 147 17.33 13.47 -0.35
C TYR A 147 18.68 13.39 -1.08
N HIS A 148 18.80 12.52 -2.08
CA HIS A 148 20.04 12.34 -2.84
C HIS A 148 20.44 13.58 -3.68
N ASP A 149 19.50 14.45 -4.03
CA ASP A 149 19.77 15.69 -4.74
C ASP A 149 20.44 16.74 -3.82
N ARG A 150 20.33 16.57 -2.49
CA ARG A 150 20.77 17.51 -1.45
C ARG A 150 22.03 17.08 -0.70
N VAL A 151 22.47 15.84 -0.89
CA VAL A 151 23.66 15.31 -0.22
C VAL A 151 24.76 15.03 -1.26
N PRO A 152 26.06 15.11 -0.88
CA PRO A 152 27.16 14.74 -1.76
C PRO A 152 26.98 13.34 -2.33
N ALA A 153 27.52 13.09 -3.52
CA ALA A 153 27.43 11.79 -4.19
C ALA A 153 27.84 10.66 -3.25
N PHE A 154 26.92 9.74 -3.02
CA PHE A 154 27.15 8.61 -2.14
C PHE A 154 27.86 7.49 -2.92
N SER A 155 29.04 7.09 -2.46
CA SER A 155 29.78 5.95 -3.00
C SER A 155 29.64 4.74 -2.09
N TRP A 156 29.28 3.58 -2.66
CA TRP A 156 29.19 2.30 -1.94
C TRP A 156 30.57 1.70 -1.61
N GLU A 157 31.64 2.25 -2.14
CA GLU A 157 33.01 1.71 -2.03
C GLU A 157 33.83 2.31 -0.88
N GLY A 158 33.22 3.07 0.01
CA GLY A 158 33.91 3.71 1.11
C GLY A 158 33.10 3.89 2.38
N PRO A 159 33.73 4.23 3.51
CA PRO A 159 33.01 4.65 4.70
C PRO A 159 32.12 5.84 4.37
N VAL A 160 30.92 5.89 4.97
CA VAL A 160 30.00 7.02 4.81
C VAL A 160 30.76 8.31 5.07
N PRO A 161 30.82 9.25 4.11
CA PRO A 161 31.43 10.55 4.36
C PRO A 161 30.75 11.22 5.55
N GLY A 162 31.54 11.93 6.33
CA GLY A 162 31.05 12.65 7.50
C GLY A 162 29.85 13.51 7.19
N THR A 163 29.11 13.85 8.24
CA THR A 163 27.88 14.63 8.28
C THR A 163 27.73 15.67 7.16
N PRO A 164 26.53 15.82 6.59
CA PRO A 164 26.21 16.92 5.68
C PRO A 164 26.59 18.27 6.29
N SER A 165 27.06 19.18 5.45
CA SER A 165 27.51 20.52 5.86
C SER A 165 26.40 21.30 6.60
N ASP A 166 26.81 22.28 7.37
CA ASP A 166 26.03 23.13 8.28
C ASP A 166 24.74 23.81 7.73
N ALA A 167 24.31 23.49 6.52
CA ALA A 167 23.20 24.13 5.83
C ALA A 167 21.81 23.45 6.02
N GLU A 168 21.71 22.33 6.76
CA GLU A 168 20.39 21.67 7.00
C GLU A 168 19.92 21.84 8.44
N PRO A 169 18.94 22.71 8.71
CA PRO A 169 18.49 22.95 10.09
C PRO A 169 17.57 21.86 10.69
N VAL A 170 17.07 20.88 9.93
CA VAL A 170 15.96 20.03 10.39
C VAL A 170 16.28 18.52 10.44
N ALA A 171 17.34 18.05 9.82
CA ALA A 171 17.61 16.60 9.67
C ALA A 171 18.73 16.06 10.60
N ARG A 172 19.19 16.84 11.57
CA ARG A 172 20.34 16.44 12.39
C ARG A 172 19.95 15.69 13.66
N GLY A 173 19.84 14.37 13.53
CA GLY A 173 20.28 13.51 14.61
C GLY A 173 21.76 13.17 14.40
N PRO A 174 22.51 12.77 15.45
CA PRO A 174 23.89 12.36 15.33
C PRO A 174 24.04 11.28 14.26
N ALA A 175 25.11 11.39 13.47
CA ALA A 175 25.44 10.38 12.48
C ALA A 175 25.50 8.99 13.14
N PRO A 176 25.05 7.92 12.49
CA PRO A 176 25.16 6.59 13.04
C PRO A 176 26.64 6.31 13.38
N GLN A 177 26.91 5.98 14.64
CA GLN A 177 28.26 5.77 15.16
C GLN A 177 28.92 4.46 14.66
N LEU A 178 28.17 3.66 13.90
CA LEU A 178 28.68 2.41 13.31
C LEU A 178 28.86 2.62 11.81
N PRO A 179 30.02 2.23 11.25
CA PRO A 179 30.16 2.17 9.80
C PRO A 179 29.03 1.27 9.27
N PRO A 180 28.31 1.68 8.24
CA PRO A 180 27.31 0.82 7.65
C PRO A 180 28.00 -0.48 7.23
N PRO A 181 27.44 -1.63 7.56
CA PRO A 181 27.94 -2.87 7.02
C PRO A 181 27.87 -2.78 5.49
N ALA A 182 28.79 -3.47 4.80
CA ALA A 182 28.77 -3.50 3.35
C ALA A 182 27.34 -3.80 2.84
N PRO A 183 26.82 -3.01 1.90
CA PRO A 183 25.46 -3.18 1.42
C PRO A 183 25.30 -4.57 0.83
N THR A 184 24.19 -5.23 1.17
CA THR A 184 23.81 -6.46 0.45
C THR A 184 23.44 -6.02 -0.97
N PRO A 185 24.15 -6.48 -2.01
CA PRO A 185 23.80 -6.09 -3.37
C PRO A 185 22.39 -6.58 -3.70
N ALA A 186 21.60 -5.74 -4.38
CA ALA A 186 20.36 -6.20 -4.97
C ALA A 186 20.66 -7.36 -5.95
N PRO A 187 19.74 -8.32 -6.11
CA PRO A 187 19.96 -9.44 -7.03
C PRO A 187 20.23 -8.92 -8.44
N ALA A 188 21.21 -9.49 -9.12
CA ALA A 188 21.48 -9.14 -10.51
C ALA A 188 20.22 -9.32 -11.35
N ARG A 189 19.97 -8.43 -12.31
CA ARG A 189 18.87 -8.59 -13.26
C ARG A 189 19.07 -9.90 -14.05
N PRO A 190 18.09 -10.82 -14.04
CA PRO A 190 18.11 -11.90 -15.02
C PRO A 190 18.07 -11.25 -16.41
N GLY A 191 18.91 -11.75 -17.31
CA GLY A 191 18.92 -11.26 -18.68
C GLY A 191 17.49 -11.28 -19.27
N PRO A 192 17.14 -10.36 -20.16
CA PRO A 192 15.77 -10.20 -20.66
C PRO A 192 15.21 -11.44 -21.37
N ALA A 193 16.05 -12.40 -21.70
CA ALA A 193 15.73 -13.64 -22.42
C ALA A 193 15.93 -14.91 -21.59
N ALA A 194 16.15 -14.86 -20.27
CA ALA A 194 16.26 -16.10 -19.50
C ALA A 194 14.99 -16.95 -19.69
N PRO A 195 15.12 -18.18 -20.22
CA PRO A 195 13.95 -19.03 -20.44
C PRO A 195 13.28 -19.34 -19.10
N LEU A 196 11.95 -19.31 -19.09
CA LEU A 196 11.19 -19.78 -17.95
C LEU A 196 11.42 -21.29 -17.81
N PRO A 197 11.85 -21.80 -16.62
CA PRO A 197 11.97 -23.24 -16.42
C PRO A 197 10.63 -23.94 -16.70
N ALA A 198 10.65 -25.06 -17.38
CA ALA A 198 9.43 -25.82 -17.68
C ALA A 198 8.84 -26.48 -16.43
N SER A 199 9.68 -26.83 -15.46
CA SER A 199 9.27 -27.49 -14.21
C SER A 199 10.19 -27.14 -13.04
N ALA A 200 9.69 -27.34 -11.83
CA ALA A 200 10.42 -27.24 -10.57
C ALA A 200 9.77 -28.15 -9.51
N ASP A 201 10.41 -28.31 -8.35
CA ASP A 201 9.78 -28.95 -7.18
C ASP A 201 8.70 -28.04 -6.60
N VAL A 202 8.97 -26.72 -6.57
CA VAL A 202 8.07 -25.70 -6.02
C VAL A 202 7.98 -24.51 -6.95
N ILE A 203 6.77 -24.03 -7.20
CA ILE A 203 6.52 -22.70 -7.77
C ILE A 203 6.04 -21.78 -6.64
N VAL A 204 6.74 -20.67 -6.42
CA VAL A 204 6.31 -19.61 -5.49
C VAL A 204 5.80 -18.42 -6.30
N ILE A 205 4.55 -18.01 -6.08
CA ILE A 205 3.88 -16.90 -6.79
C ILE A 205 3.84 -15.68 -5.88
N GLY A 206 4.73 -14.71 -6.13
CA GLY A 206 4.91 -13.51 -5.33
C GLY A 206 6.20 -13.53 -4.50
N THR A 207 6.82 -12.36 -4.36
CA THR A 207 8.11 -12.16 -3.67
C THR A 207 7.98 -11.33 -2.38
N GLY A 208 6.76 -11.03 -1.94
CA GLY A 208 6.48 -10.25 -0.74
C GLY A 208 6.93 -10.93 0.55
N ALA A 209 6.46 -10.40 1.69
CA ALA A 209 6.84 -10.84 3.04
C ALA A 209 6.73 -12.36 3.24
N GLY A 210 5.70 -13.00 2.68
CA GLY A 210 5.53 -14.46 2.82
C GLY A 210 6.28 -15.24 1.76
N GLY A 211 6.08 -14.90 0.47
CA GLY A 211 6.65 -15.64 -0.65
C GLY A 211 8.17 -15.61 -0.70
N GLY A 212 8.79 -14.45 -0.39
CA GLY A 212 10.25 -14.34 -0.33
C GLY A 212 10.86 -15.24 0.74
N VAL A 213 10.26 -15.29 1.94
CA VAL A 213 10.68 -16.18 3.03
C VAL A 213 10.52 -17.65 2.62
N ALA A 214 9.35 -18.04 2.12
CA ALA A 214 9.10 -19.43 1.72
C ALA A 214 10.05 -19.90 0.62
N ALA A 215 10.26 -19.08 -0.42
CA ALA A 215 11.19 -19.40 -1.51
C ALA A 215 12.62 -19.64 -1.00
N CYS A 216 13.08 -18.80 -0.05
CA CYS A 216 14.39 -18.96 0.57
C CYS A 216 14.49 -20.29 1.34
N ARG A 217 13.49 -20.61 2.20
CA ARG A 217 13.49 -21.87 2.96
C ARG A 217 13.53 -23.09 2.06
N PHE A 218 12.76 -23.14 0.99
CA PHE A 218 12.75 -24.26 0.07
C PHE A 218 14.06 -24.39 -0.72
N ALA A 219 14.59 -23.28 -1.22
CA ALA A 219 15.85 -23.29 -1.97
C ALA A 219 17.03 -23.71 -1.08
N GLU A 220 17.16 -23.18 0.14
CA GLU A 220 18.18 -23.57 1.11
C GLU A 220 18.07 -25.04 1.55
N ALA A 221 16.86 -25.62 1.49
CA ALA A 221 16.64 -27.06 1.70
C ALA A 221 16.94 -27.92 0.44
N GLY A 222 17.53 -27.33 -0.61
CA GLY A 222 17.94 -28.04 -1.82
C GLY A 222 16.82 -28.35 -2.80
N ARG A 223 15.66 -27.67 -2.69
CA ARG A 223 14.56 -27.81 -3.66
C ARG A 223 14.79 -26.92 -4.87
N SER A 224 14.43 -27.41 -6.06
CA SER A 224 14.35 -26.55 -7.24
C SER A 224 13.14 -25.61 -7.11
N VAL A 225 13.37 -24.31 -7.11
CA VAL A 225 12.32 -23.28 -6.86
C VAL A 225 12.24 -22.32 -8.05
N VAL A 226 11.05 -22.13 -8.59
CA VAL A 226 10.73 -21.04 -9.52
C VAL A 226 9.91 -19.99 -8.80
N ILE A 227 10.41 -18.75 -8.78
CA ILE A 227 9.78 -17.60 -8.14
C ILE A 227 9.21 -16.70 -9.22
N LEU A 228 7.88 -16.52 -9.25
CA LEU A 228 7.17 -15.69 -10.22
C LEU A 228 6.74 -14.39 -9.55
N GLU A 229 7.18 -13.24 -10.08
CA GLU A 229 6.78 -11.93 -9.60
C GLU A 229 6.13 -11.12 -10.72
N ALA A 230 4.93 -10.58 -10.45
CA ALA A 230 4.19 -9.81 -11.44
C ALA A 230 4.79 -8.42 -11.70
N GLY A 231 5.50 -7.89 -10.73
CA GLY A 231 6.14 -6.57 -10.76
C GLY A 231 7.58 -6.60 -11.26
N PRO A 232 8.20 -5.42 -11.46
CA PRO A 232 9.58 -5.29 -11.89
C PRO A 232 10.58 -5.64 -10.79
N LEU A 233 11.79 -6.04 -11.20
CA LEU A 233 12.97 -5.94 -10.37
C LEU A 233 13.56 -4.54 -10.54
N VAL A 234 13.63 -3.78 -9.46
CA VAL A 234 14.17 -2.41 -9.43
C VAL A 234 15.49 -2.42 -8.66
N GLN A 235 16.54 -1.86 -9.27
CA GLN A 235 17.85 -1.74 -8.66
C GLN A 235 17.92 -0.52 -7.74
N SER A 236 18.89 -0.49 -6.82
CA SER A 236 19.03 0.58 -5.85
C SER A 236 19.20 1.98 -6.46
N ASP A 237 19.95 2.08 -7.56
CA ASP A 237 20.18 3.32 -8.28
C ASP A 237 18.94 3.86 -9.03
N GLU A 238 17.97 2.99 -9.26
CA GLU A 238 16.69 3.34 -9.89
C GLU A 238 15.64 3.86 -8.90
N PHE A 239 15.89 3.75 -7.59
CA PHE A 239 15.08 4.40 -6.56
C PHE A 239 15.52 5.87 -6.43
N ASP A 240 15.02 6.71 -7.33
CA ASP A 240 15.40 8.11 -7.48
C ASP A 240 14.68 9.06 -6.50
N GLU A 241 14.02 8.52 -5.48
CA GLU A 241 13.31 9.27 -4.44
C GLU A 241 12.23 10.25 -4.97
N ARG A 242 11.84 10.12 -6.24
CA ARG A 242 10.71 10.87 -6.80
C ARG A 242 9.41 10.14 -6.51
N ASP A 243 8.59 10.75 -5.65
CA ASP A 243 7.40 10.11 -5.08
C ASP A 243 6.41 9.65 -6.16
N ALA A 244 5.94 10.53 -7.03
CA ALA A 244 4.91 10.19 -8.00
C ALA A 244 5.36 9.13 -9.05
N PRO A 245 6.52 9.25 -9.73
CA PRO A 245 6.96 8.25 -10.70
C PRO A 245 7.23 6.87 -10.09
N LEU A 246 7.81 6.82 -8.89
CA LEU A 246 8.08 5.56 -8.22
C LEU A 246 6.81 4.93 -7.65
N THR A 247 5.84 5.71 -7.19
CA THR A 247 4.51 5.20 -6.83
C THR A 247 3.85 4.53 -8.04
N GLU A 248 3.90 5.14 -9.22
CA GLU A 248 3.41 4.53 -10.47
C GLU A 248 4.09 3.20 -10.80
N ARG A 249 5.38 3.09 -10.51
CA ARG A 249 6.20 1.92 -10.87
C ARG A 249 6.11 0.77 -9.87
N LEU A 250 6.01 1.09 -8.58
CA LEU A 250 6.19 0.14 -7.48
C LEU A 250 4.88 -0.28 -6.81
N TRP A 251 3.83 0.54 -6.91
CA TRP A 251 2.58 0.27 -6.22
C TRP A 251 1.58 -0.44 -7.12
N ALA A 252 0.79 -1.30 -6.52
CA ALA A 252 -0.28 -2.01 -7.22
C ALA A 252 -1.28 -1.02 -7.85
N ASP A 253 -1.72 -1.36 -9.05
CA ASP A 253 -2.58 -0.50 -9.88
C ASP A 253 -2.01 0.92 -10.03
N GLN A 254 -0.67 1.04 -9.99
CA GLN A 254 0.05 2.30 -10.09
C GLN A 254 -0.34 3.31 -9.00
N GLY A 255 -0.59 2.86 -7.78
CA GLY A 255 -1.03 3.68 -6.65
C GLY A 255 -2.54 3.97 -6.61
N LEU A 256 -3.32 3.42 -7.55
CA LEU A 256 -4.77 3.64 -7.65
C LEU A 256 -5.60 2.45 -7.18
N ARG A 257 -5.03 1.58 -6.33
CA ARG A 257 -5.80 0.46 -5.77
C ARG A 257 -6.76 0.97 -4.70
N THR A 258 -8.04 0.70 -4.89
CA THR A 258 -9.12 1.17 -4.01
C THR A 258 -10.24 0.15 -3.92
N THR A 259 -11.13 0.32 -2.95
CA THR A 259 -12.46 -0.30 -2.99
C THR A 259 -13.26 0.19 -4.21
N ASN A 260 -14.31 -0.55 -4.57
CA ASN A 260 -15.13 -0.23 -5.75
C ASN A 260 -15.80 1.16 -5.68
N ASP A 261 -16.07 1.64 -4.47
CA ASP A 261 -16.67 2.94 -4.18
C ASP A 261 -15.63 4.05 -3.92
N LEU A 262 -14.35 3.76 -4.12
CA LEU A 262 -13.20 4.64 -3.88
C LEU A 262 -13.11 5.18 -2.43
N SER A 263 -13.82 4.57 -1.46
CA SER A 263 -13.84 5.03 -0.08
C SER A 263 -12.56 4.68 0.70
N LEU A 264 -11.85 3.62 0.28
CA LEU A 264 -10.63 3.17 0.93
C LEU A 264 -9.51 2.98 -0.10
N ILE A 265 -8.38 3.67 0.11
CA ILE A 265 -7.16 3.54 -0.71
C ILE A 265 -6.27 2.45 -0.11
N MET A 266 -5.70 1.59 -0.96
CA MET A 266 -4.86 0.47 -0.54
C MET A 266 -3.42 0.62 -1.03
N ALA A 267 -2.50 0.86 -0.11
CA ALA A 267 -1.06 0.91 -0.37
C ALA A 267 -0.47 -0.51 -0.37
N GLN A 268 -0.25 -1.07 -1.56
CA GLN A 268 0.35 -2.40 -1.73
C GLN A 268 1.46 -2.36 -2.78
N GLY A 269 2.55 -3.08 -2.54
CA GLY A 269 3.67 -3.19 -3.47
C GLY A 269 3.38 -4.15 -4.62
N ALA A 270 3.85 -3.80 -5.81
CA ALA A 270 3.83 -4.61 -7.02
C ALA A 270 5.20 -4.56 -7.73
N ALA A 271 6.23 -5.01 -7.03
CA ALA A 271 7.61 -5.12 -7.48
C ALA A 271 8.26 -6.31 -6.78
N VAL A 272 9.45 -6.73 -7.19
CA VAL A 272 10.23 -7.72 -6.44
C VAL A 272 10.42 -7.23 -5.01
N GLY A 273 10.09 -8.08 -4.05
CA GLY A 273 9.99 -7.74 -2.64
C GLY A 273 8.57 -7.36 -2.18
N GLY A 274 7.61 -7.20 -3.10
CA GLY A 274 6.24 -6.84 -2.77
C GLY A 274 6.14 -5.58 -1.90
N SER A 275 5.23 -5.58 -0.92
CA SER A 275 5.08 -4.46 0.01
C SER A 275 6.28 -4.23 0.92
N THR A 276 7.20 -5.21 1.10
CA THR A 276 8.43 -4.98 1.89
C THR A 276 9.39 -4.00 1.21
N THR A 277 9.24 -3.77 -0.11
CA THR A 277 10.03 -2.78 -0.86
C THR A 277 9.54 -1.35 -0.62
N ILE A 278 8.26 -1.16 -0.32
CA ILE A 278 7.64 0.18 -0.19
C ILE A 278 7.15 0.53 1.22
N ASN A 279 7.27 -0.37 2.19
CA ASN A 279 6.80 -0.14 3.56
C ASN A 279 7.75 0.75 4.37
N TRP A 280 7.35 1.04 5.62
CA TRP A 280 8.08 1.93 6.53
C TRP A 280 8.88 1.16 7.59
N MET A 281 9.20 -0.10 7.32
CA MET A 281 10.18 -0.93 8.04
C MET A 281 9.80 -1.36 9.47
N ILE A 282 8.73 -0.88 10.07
CA ILE A 282 8.43 -1.25 11.45
C ILE A 282 8.17 -2.75 11.60
N MET A 283 8.74 -3.34 12.64
CA MET A 283 8.67 -4.76 12.97
C MET A 283 7.99 -4.93 14.33
N LEU A 284 6.70 -5.28 14.30
CA LEU A 284 5.90 -5.49 15.50
C LEU A 284 5.36 -6.93 15.50
N ARG A 285 5.45 -7.58 16.66
CA ARG A 285 4.87 -8.91 16.86
C ARG A 285 3.39 -8.78 17.16
N ALA A 286 2.57 -9.72 16.69
CA ALA A 286 1.19 -9.84 17.15
C ALA A 286 1.16 -10.08 18.66
N ALA A 287 0.20 -9.48 19.33
CA ALA A 287 0.03 -9.68 20.77
C ALA A 287 -0.41 -11.13 21.08
N ASP A 288 -0.07 -11.62 22.25
CA ASP A 288 -0.32 -13.01 22.66
C ASP A 288 -1.82 -13.36 22.65
N ASP A 289 -2.66 -12.43 23.05
CA ASP A 289 -4.13 -12.60 23.03
C ASP A 289 -4.69 -12.82 21.61
N VAL A 290 -4.09 -12.20 20.59
CA VAL A 290 -4.43 -12.41 19.18
C VAL A 290 -4.08 -13.84 18.76
N LEU A 291 -2.90 -14.33 19.10
CA LEU A 291 -2.47 -15.69 18.76
C LEU A 291 -3.33 -16.72 19.50
N LEU A 292 -3.66 -16.48 20.78
CA LEU A 292 -4.56 -17.33 21.55
C LEU A 292 -6.00 -17.28 21.02
N GLU A 293 -6.48 -16.14 20.53
CA GLU A 293 -7.76 -16.03 19.83
C GLU A 293 -7.78 -16.94 18.59
N TRP A 294 -6.70 -16.93 17.79
CA TRP A 294 -6.61 -17.76 16.60
C TRP A 294 -6.63 -19.25 16.91
N GLN A 295 -5.94 -19.68 17.96
CA GLN A 295 -6.01 -21.08 18.40
C GLN A 295 -7.43 -21.50 18.80
N ARG A 296 -8.09 -20.70 19.62
CA ARG A 296 -9.44 -21.03 20.14
C ARG A 296 -10.50 -21.03 19.05
N ARG A 297 -10.45 -20.07 18.11
CA ARG A 297 -11.51 -19.83 17.14
C ARG A 297 -11.29 -20.50 15.81
N PHE A 298 -10.04 -20.64 15.38
CA PHE A 298 -9.69 -21.15 14.06
C PHE A 298 -8.87 -22.44 14.10
N GLY A 299 -8.47 -22.89 15.27
CA GLY A 299 -7.70 -24.13 15.42
C GLY A 299 -6.30 -24.06 14.84
N THR A 300 -5.64 -22.89 14.91
CA THR A 300 -4.27 -22.69 14.38
C THR A 300 -3.24 -23.39 15.27
N VAL A 301 -3.07 -24.68 15.06
CA VAL A 301 -2.12 -25.49 15.82
C VAL A 301 -0.68 -25.06 15.53
N GLY A 302 0.15 -25.00 16.57
CA GLY A 302 1.57 -24.68 16.47
C GLY A 302 1.84 -23.20 16.17
N MET A 303 0.91 -22.34 16.57
CA MET A 303 1.04 -20.87 16.50
C MET A 303 0.73 -20.25 17.87
N ALA A 304 0.99 -20.98 18.96
CA ALA A 304 0.90 -20.41 20.30
C ALA A 304 1.98 -19.32 20.51
N PRO A 305 1.81 -18.41 21.47
CA PRO A 305 2.77 -17.34 21.72
C PRO A 305 4.23 -17.82 21.82
N HIS A 306 4.48 -18.92 22.55
CA HIS A 306 5.83 -19.47 22.71
C HIS A 306 6.41 -20.07 21.41
N GLU A 307 5.57 -20.72 20.57
CA GLU A 307 5.98 -21.27 19.27
C GLU A 307 6.28 -20.16 18.28
N MET A 308 5.46 -19.11 18.28
CA MET A 308 5.67 -17.94 17.43
C MET A 308 6.87 -17.10 17.87
N ALA A 309 7.24 -17.11 19.17
CA ALA A 309 8.37 -16.33 19.68
C ALA A 309 9.69 -16.72 18.98
N GLU A 310 9.94 -18.01 18.76
CA GLU A 310 11.13 -18.50 18.02
C GLU A 310 11.10 -18.07 16.55
N ALA A 311 9.94 -18.21 15.90
CA ALA A 311 9.77 -17.79 14.50
C ALA A 311 9.98 -16.28 14.32
N TYR A 312 9.46 -15.46 15.25
CA TYR A 312 9.70 -14.01 15.25
C TYR A 312 11.19 -13.70 15.47
N ALA A 313 11.85 -14.29 16.47
CA ALA A 313 13.25 -14.02 16.76
C ALA A 313 14.16 -14.35 15.57
N ARG A 314 13.90 -15.47 14.89
CA ARG A 314 14.61 -15.86 13.67
C ARG A 314 14.43 -14.82 12.56
N ILE A 315 13.19 -14.41 12.27
CA ILE A 315 12.90 -13.41 11.23
C ILE A 315 13.53 -12.06 11.58
N GLU A 316 13.40 -11.60 12.83
CA GLU A 316 13.97 -10.34 13.28
C GLU A 316 15.49 -10.29 13.12
N ASP A 317 16.17 -11.40 13.38
CA ASP A 317 17.61 -11.49 13.14
C ASP A 317 17.95 -11.47 11.65
N GLU A 318 17.24 -12.26 10.83
CA GLU A 318 17.49 -12.37 9.39
C GLU A 318 17.22 -11.06 8.62
N VAL A 319 16.29 -10.23 9.09
CA VAL A 319 16.00 -8.90 8.52
C VAL A 319 16.66 -7.76 9.29
N HIS A 320 17.56 -8.07 10.24
CA HIS A 320 18.25 -7.07 11.06
C HIS A 320 17.29 -6.10 11.78
N ALA A 321 16.19 -6.59 12.32
CA ALA A 321 15.27 -5.77 13.11
C ALA A 321 15.94 -5.33 14.40
N ARG A 322 16.02 -4.02 14.64
CA ARG A 322 16.65 -3.43 15.83
C ARG A 322 15.82 -2.26 16.32
N MET A 323 15.79 -2.07 17.63
CA MET A 323 15.16 -0.91 18.25
C MET A 323 15.81 0.37 17.76
N VAL A 324 14.99 1.38 17.48
CA VAL A 324 15.49 2.70 17.07
C VAL A 324 15.99 3.43 18.32
N PRO A 325 17.25 3.93 18.31
CA PRO A 325 17.77 4.72 19.42
C PRO A 325 16.96 6.01 19.62
N ASP A 326 16.93 6.50 20.86
CA ASP A 326 16.11 7.65 21.23
C ASP A 326 16.48 8.93 20.43
N ASP A 327 17.74 9.14 20.15
CA ASP A 327 18.27 10.27 19.38
C ASP A 327 18.04 10.15 17.85
N ALA A 328 17.52 9.02 17.39
CA ALA A 328 17.25 8.77 15.97
C ALA A 328 15.80 9.06 15.53
N HIS A 329 14.92 9.36 16.49
CA HIS A 329 13.54 9.72 16.16
C HIS A 329 13.47 11.08 15.48
N SER A 330 12.73 11.16 14.36
CA SER A 330 12.44 12.42 13.70
C SER A 330 11.56 13.34 14.56
N PRO A 331 11.54 14.67 14.30
CA PRO A 331 10.62 15.57 15.02
C PRO A 331 9.16 15.09 14.97
N ALA A 332 8.70 14.53 13.85
CA ALA A 332 7.34 13.97 13.75
C ALA A 332 7.11 12.77 14.67
N ASN A 333 8.09 11.86 14.78
CA ASN A 333 8.00 10.71 15.69
C ASN A 333 8.04 11.14 17.17
N ARG A 334 8.79 12.21 17.49
CA ARG A 334 8.82 12.79 18.83
C ARG A 334 7.45 13.29 19.30
N LEU A 335 6.59 13.75 18.39
CA LEU A 335 5.23 14.18 18.75
C LEU A 335 4.43 13.08 19.48
N ILE A 336 4.66 11.80 19.13
CA ILE A 336 3.99 10.69 19.82
C ILE A 336 4.55 10.52 21.23
N LEU A 337 5.87 10.45 21.39
CA LEU A 337 6.49 10.21 22.70
C LEU A 337 6.23 11.37 23.68
N ASP A 338 6.47 12.60 23.21
CA ASP A 338 6.37 13.80 24.03
C ASP A 338 4.90 14.11 24.38
N GLY A 339 3.99 13.97 23.41
CA GLY A 339 2.57 14.16 23.64
C GLY A 339 1.97 13.11 24.56
N ALA A 340 2.32 11.84 24.38
CA ALA A 340 1.88 10.76 25.27
C ALA A 340 2.40 10.96 26.69
N LYS A 341 3.67 11.34 26.83
CA LYS A 341 4.25 11.67 28.17
C LYS A 341 3.49 12.81 28.83
N ALA A 342 3.15 13.87 28.11
CA ALA A 342 2.40 15.00 28.64
C ALA A 342 0.98 14.62 29.09
N LEU A 343 0.38 13.63 28.43
CA LEU A 343 -0.98 13.14 28.70
C LEU A 343 -1.01 11.95 29.68
N GLY A 344 0.16 11.40 30.08
CA GLY A 344 0.24 10.21 30.92
C GLY A 344 -0.14 8.92 30.20
N TRP A 345 0.02 8.86 28.86
CA TRP A 345 -0.33 7.71 28.03
C TRP A 345 0.88 6.83 27.72
N SER A 346 0.61 5.57 27.41
CA SER A 346 1.62 4.62 26.92
C SER A 346 2.01 4.94 25.48
N ALA A 347 3.30 5.11 25.27
CA ALA A 347 3.90 5.20 23.95
C ALA A 347 5.32 4.61 24.00
N ARG A 348 5.76 4.04 22.90
CA ARG A 348 7.06 3.38 22.82
C ARG A 348 7.72 3.51 21.45
N ALA A 349 9.04 3.31 21.43
CA ALA A 349 9.77 3.08 20.20
C ALA A 349 9.47 1.68 19.63
N GLY A 350 9.60 1.54 18.32
CA GLY A 350 9.50 0.27 17.60
C GLY A 350 10.85 -0.17 17.01
N ALA A 351 10.99 -1.48 16.78
CA ALA A 351 12.10 -2.01 16.00
C ALA A 351 11.86 -1.77 14.50
N ILE A 352 12.93 -1.55 13.74
CA ILE A 352 12.86 -1.43 12.27
C ILE A 352 13.84 -2.41 11.62
N ASN A 353 13.47 -2.94 10.44
CA ASN A 353 14.34 -3.81 9.66
C ASN A 353 15.24 -2.97 8.70
N ALA A 354 16.29 -2.38 9.26
CA ALA A 354 17.22 -1.54 8.49
C ALA A 354 18.67 -1.69 8.95
N ARG A 355 19.61 -1.52 8.00
CA ARG A 355 21.06 -1.47 8.24
C ARG A 355 21.63 -0.21 7.59
N GLY A 356 22.31 0.65 8.35
CA GLY A 356 22.92 1.88 7.81
C GLY A 356 21.91 2.85 7.20
N CYS A 357 20.76 3.06 7.86
CA CYS A 357 19.72 3.96 7.37
C CYS A 357 20.20 5.41 7.40
N LEU A 358 20.17 6.09 6.24
CA LEU A 358 20.55 7.50 6.08
C LEU A 358 19.42 8.49 6.43
N ARG A 359 18.28 8.00 6.93
CA ARG A 359 17.14 8.82 7.38
C ARG A 359 16.55 9.70 6.27
N SER A 360 16.60 9.25 5.00
CA SER A 360 16.11 10.04 3.85
C SER A 360 14.60 10.29 3.86
N GLY A 361 13.80 9.40 4.49
CA GLY A 361 12.34 9.53 4.55
C GLY A 361 11.58 8.87 3.38
N PHE A 362 12.25 8.43 2.31
CA PHE A 362 11.62 7.96 1.06
C PHE A 362 11.24 6.47 1.04
N CYS A 363 11.04 5.85 2.19
CA CYS A 363 10.78 4.42 2.29
C CYS A 363 9.55 3.95 1.49
N SER A 364 8.55 4.80 1.31
CA SER A 364 7.32 4.49 0.53
C SER A 364 7.57 4.20 -0.95
N VAL A 365 8.73 4.60 -1.47
CA VAL A 365 9.09 4.47 -2.88
C VAL A 365 10.39 3.70 -3.10
N GLY A 366 10.74 2.83 -2.16
CA GLY A 366 11.95 2.01 -2.19
C GLY A 366 13.06 2.58 -1.30
N CYS A 367 14.25 2.02 -1.41
CA CYS A 367 15.41 2.49 -0.66
C CYS A 367 16.65 2.50 -1.54
N ARG A 368 17.06 3.69 -1.98
CA ARG A 368 18.24 3.91 -2.81
C ARG A 368 19.52 3.40 -2.15
N TYR A 369 19.56 3.42 -0.82
CA TYR A 369 20.76 3.16 -0.02
C TYR A 369 20.89 1.70 0.43
N ASN A 370 20.05 0.78 -0.06
CA ASN A 370 19.99 -0.61 0.37
C ASN A 370 19.90 -0.82 1.90
N ALA A 371 19.46 0.22 2.62
CA ALA A 371 19.34 0.16 4.08
C ALA A 371 18.15 -0.68 4.53
N LYS A 372 17.01 -0.61 3.81
CA LYS A 372 15.78 -1.34 4.12
C LYS A 372 15.95 -2.82 3.86
N GLN A 373 15.92 -3.63 4.90
CA GLN A 373 16.12 -5.09 4.85
C GLN A 373 14.80 -5.83 4.60
N GLY A 374 14.12 -5.48 3.48
CA GLY A 374 12.99 -6.24 2.96
C GLY A 374 13.42 -7.52 2.23
N THR A 375 12.46 -8.30 1.74
CA THR A 375 12.75 -9.57 1.06
C THR A 375 13.63 -9.39 -0.18
N LEU A 376 13.57 -8.22 -0.85
CA LEU A 376 14.44 -7.87 -1.98
C LEU A 376 15.93 -7.99 -1.66
N LEU A 377 16.35 -7.62 -0.44
CA LEU A 377 17.75 -7.59 -0.03
C LEU A 377 18.14 -8.73 0.93
N THR A 378 17.17 -9.48 1.44
CA THR A 378 17.43 -10.56 2.42
C THR A 378 17.14 -11.93 1.82
N PHE A 379 15.91 -12.33 1.71
CA PHE A 379 15.49 -13.68 1.35
C PHE A 379 15.64 -13.98 -0.15
N ILE A 380 15.34 -13.05 -1.05
CA ILE A 380 15.41 -13.28 -2.51
C ILE A 380 16.85 -13.51 -2.97
N PRO A 381 17.86 -12.71 -2.58
CA PRO A 381 19.26 -13.00 -2.93
C PRO A 381 19.74 -14.35 -2.40
N ARG A 382 19.36 -14.74 -1.19
CA ARG A 382 19.70 -16.03 -0.58
C ARG A 382 19.05 -17.18 -1.35
N ALA A 383 17.77 -17.05 -1.71
CA ALA A 383 17.08 -18.05 -2.53
C ALA A 383 17.78 -18.27 -3.88
N ILE A 384 18.17 -17.16 -4.56
CA ILE A 384 18.91 -17.22 -5.83
C ILE A 384 20.28 -17.89 -5.64
N ALA A 385 21.01 -17.51 -4.60
CA ALA A 385 22.31 -18.12 -4.27
C ALA A 385 22.19 -19.64 -3.98
N ALA A 386 21.05 -20.08 -3.45
CA ALA A 386 20.72 -21.48 -3.23
C ALA A 386 20.10 -22.18 -4.47
N GLY A 387 20.10 -21.53 -5.65
CA GLY A 387 19.69 -22.13 -6.92
C GLY A 387 18.24 -21.83 -7.36
N ALA A 388 17.50 -20.99 -6.66
CA ALA A 388 16.17 -20.58 -7.11
C ALA A 388 16.23 -19.69 -8.36
N THR A 389 15.25 -19.84 -9.24
CA THR A 389 15.09 -19.01 -10.43
C THR A 389 14.05 -17.91 -10.18
N LEU A 390 14.48 -16.66 -10.09
CA LEU A 390 13.58 -15.48 -10.02
C LEU A 390 13.17 -15.04 -11.43
N VAL A 391 11.86 -14.89 -11.65
CA VAL A 391 11.28 -14.36 -12.89
C VAL A 391 10.42 -13.15 -12.60
N PRO A 392 10.95 -11.94 -12.73
CA PRO A 392 10.18 -10.71 -12.62
C PRO A 392 9.32 -10.47 -13.87
N ASP A 393 8.37 -9.53 -13.79
CA ASP A 393 7.42 -9.19 -14.87
C ASP A 393 6.64 -10.41 -15.39
N ALA A 394 6.39 -11.38 -14.51
CA ALA A 394 5.80 -12.68 -14.77
C ALA A 394 4.55 -12.90 -13.89
N ARG A 395 3.39 -12.54 -14.41
CA ARG A 395 2.11 -12.68 -13.71
C ARG A 395 1.55 -14.08 -13.88
N ALA A 396 1.39 -14.82 -12.78
CA ALA A 396 0.61 -16.05 -12.75
C ALA A 396 -0.89 -15.70 -12.95
N VAL A 397 -1.52 -16.30 -13.95
CA VAL A 397 -2.91 -15.96 -14.31
C VAL A 397 -3.89 -17.11 -14.09
N ARG A 398 -3.40 -18.34 -13.96
CA ARG A 398 -4.20 -19.54 -13.70
C ARG A 398 -3.35 -20.67 -13.13
N ILE A 399 -3.92 -21.41 -12.19
CA ILE A 399 -3.39 -22.67 -11.69
C ILE A 399 -4.36 -23.78 -12.13
N THR A 400 -3.85 -24.85 -12.72
CA THR A 400 -4.63 -26.02 -13.12
C THR A 400 -4.05 -27.24 -12.44
N VAL A 401 -4.88 -28.01 -11.76
CA VAL A 401 -4.50 -29.32 -11.21
C VAL A 401 -4.52 -30.32 -12.37
N ALA A 402 -3.33 -30.68 -12.86
CA ALA A 402 -3.18 -31.59 -13.99
C ALA A 402 -3.32 -33.05 -13.56
N GLU A 403 -2.85 -33.35 -12.35
CA GLU A 403 -2.93 -34.69 -11.74
C GLU A 403 -3.47 -34.55 -10.32
N PRO A 404 -4.43 -35.38 -9.88
CA PRO A 404 -4.97 -35.31 -8.53
C PRO A 404 -3.92 -35.77 -7.49
N GLY A 405 -4.13 -35.34 -6.24
CA GLY A 405 -3.29 -35.70 -5.10
C GLY A 405 -2.21 -34.66 -4.74
N PRO A 406 -1.61 -34.79 -3.54
CA PRO A 406 -0.70 -33.80 -2.99
C PRO A 406 0.61 -33.66 -3.80
N ARG A 407 1.06 -34.74 -4.43
CA ARG A 407 2.25 -34.76 -5.32
C ARG A 407 1.90 -34.79 -6.80
N GLY A 408 0.62 -34.74 -7.15
CA GLY A 408 0.17 -34.62 -8.54
C GLY A 408 0.59 -33.26 -9.12
N ARG A 409 0.89 -33.21 -10.42
CA ARG A 409 1.39 -32.00 -11.08
C ARG A 409 0.32 -30.92 -11.16
N LYS A 410 0.73 -29.70 -10.88
CA LYS A 410 -0.02 -28.46 -11.11
C LYS A 410 0.67 -27.69 -12.22
N ARG A 411 -0.15 -27.03 -13.07
CA ARG A 411 0.32 -26.15 -14.15
C ARG A 411 -0.01 -24.71 -13.78
N VAL A 412 0.99 -23.85 -13.76
CA VAL A 412 0.82 -22.43 -13.60
C VAL A 412 0.99 -21.75 -14.96
N THR A 413 -0.09 -21.14 -15.45
CA THR A 413 -0.05 -20.30 -16.65
C THR A 413 0.46 -18.93 -16.27
N VAL A 414 1.50 -18.48 -16.95
CA VAL A 414 2.24 -17.24 -16.68
C VAL A 414 2.18 -16.33 -17.89
N VAL A 415 1.84 -15.08 -17.69
CA VAL A 415 1.97 -14.01 -18.68
C VAL A 415 3.19 -13.17 -18.31
N ARG A 416 4.19 -13.17 -19.17
CA ARG A 416 5.37 -12.30 -19.06
C ARG A 416 5.16 -11.05 -19.87
N THR A 417 5.58 -9.92 -19.32
CA THR A 417 5.48 -8.60 -19.97
C THR A 417 6.88 -8.06 -20.23
N ASP A 418 7.18 -7.75 -21.46
CA ASP A 418 8.33 -6.90 -21.79
C ASP A 418 7.93 -5.42 -21.55
N ARG A 419 8.50 -4.81 -20.53
CA ARG A 419 8.15 -3.43 -20.16
C ARG A 419 8.60 -2.38 -21.19
N ALA A 420 9.63 -2.67 -21.97
CA ALA A 420 10.12 -1.73 -22.97
C ALA A 420 9.16 -1.63 -24.17
N SER A 421 8.67 -2.78 -24.63
CA SER A 421 7.77 -2.86 -25.79
C SER A 421 6.29 -2.97 -25.43
N GLY A 422 5.96 -3.34 -24.17
CA GLY A 422 4.62 -3.70 -23.74
C GLY A 422 4.14 -5.06 -24.30
N ALA A 423 5.00 -5.80 -25.00
CA ALA A 423 4.66 -7.11 -25.54
C ALA A 423 4.48 -8.14 -24.42
N THR A 424 3.54 -9.07 -24.64
CA THR A 424 3.28 -10.15 -23.68
C THR A 424 3.49 -11.52 -24.32
N THR A 425 4.06 -12.46 -23.56
CA THR A 425 4.19 -13.86 -23.91
C THR A 425 3.55 -14.73 -22.84
N THR A 426 2.94 -15.84 -23.26
CA THR A 426 2.34 -16.80 -22.34
C THR A 426 3.16 -18.07 -22.28
N ALA A 427 3.42 -18.56 -21.08
CA ALA A 427 4.15 -19.81 -20.82
C ALA A 427 3.47 -20.61 -19.71
N VAL A 428 3.89 -21.85 -19.54
CA VAL A 428 3.42 -22.75 -18.47
C VAL A 428 4.62 -23.30 -17.73
N VAL A 429 4.53 -23.31 -16.38
CA VAL A 429 5.48 -23.98 -15.49
C VAL A 429 4.74 -25.06 -14.73
N GLU A 430 5.37 -26.21 -14.54
CA GLU A 430 4.80 -27.34 -13.81
C GLU A 430 5.53 -27.61 -12.49
N ALA A 431 4.78 -27.92 -11.44
CA ALA A 431 5.35 -28.36 -10.17
C ALA A 431 4.35 -29.25 -9.40
N PRO A 432 4.81 -30.16 -8.54
CA PRO A 432 3.96 -30.85 -7.59
C PRO A 432 3.42 -29.90 -6.50
N VAL A 433 4.15 -28.85 -6.15
CA VAL A 433 3.77 -27.89 -5.12
C VAL A 433 3.72 -26.48 -5.69
N VAL A 434 2.63 -25.77 -5.39
CA VAL A 434 2.44 -24.35 -5.72
C VAL A 434 2.15 -23.58 -4.45
N VAL A 435 2.97 -22.57 -4.15
CA VAL A 435 2.78 -21.62 -3.06
C VAL A 435 2.27 -20.33 -3.64
N VAL A 436 1.06 -19.94 -3.26
CA VAL A 436 0.43 -18.69 -3.66
C VAL A 436 0.70 -17.64 -2.58
N ALA A 437 1.41 -16.59 -2.94
CA ALA A 437 1.86 -15.53 -2.04
C ALA A 437 1.71 -14.15 -2.69
N GLY A 438 0.64 -13.95 -3.48
CA GLY A 438 0.35 -12.71 -4.19
C GLY A 438 -0.23 -11.58 -3.31
N GLY A 439 -0.39 -11.82 -2.00
CA GLY A 439 -1.02 -10.89 -1.06
C GLY A 439 -2.55 -10.98 -1.07
N ALA A 440 -3.18 -10.36 -0.07
CA ALA A 440 -4.59 -10.56 0.23
C ALA A 440 -5.58 -10.05 -0.85
N VAL A 441 -5.11 -9.41 -1.92
CA VAL A 441 -5.94 -9.05 -3.08
C VAL A 441 -5.70 -10.00 -4.25
N GLU A 442 -4.44 -10.21 -4.67
CA GLU A 442 -4.16 -11.01 -5.87
C GLU A 442 -4.29 -12.52 -5.63
N THR A 443 -3.99 -12.99 -4.42
CA THR A 443 -4.13 -14.42 -4.05
C THR A 443 -5.56 -14.93 -4.25
N PRO A 444 -6.61 -14.34 -3.65
CA PRO A 444 -7.97 -14.83 -3.89
C PRO A 444 -8.43 -14.65 -5.33
N VAL A 445 -7.99 -13.60 -6.04
CA VAL A 445 -8.30 -13.41 -7.47
C VAL A 445 -7.75 -14.55 -8.31
N LEU A 446 -6.48 -14.92 -8.11
CA LEU A 446 -5.85 -16.04 -8.83
C LEU A 446 -6.55 -17.37 -8.52
N LEU A 447 -6.85 -17.65 -7.26
CA LEU A 447 -7.52 -18.88 -6.83
C LEU A 447 -8.94 -18.99 -7.41
N GLN A 448 -9.72 -17.92 -7.34
CA GLN A 448 -11.08 -17.88 -7.90
C GLN A 448 -11.08 -18.07 -9.44
N ARG A 449 -10.14 -17.44 -10.16
CA ARG A 449 -9.96 -17.64 -11.61
C ARG A 449 -9.56 -19.06 -11.97
N SER A 450 -8.88 -19.74 -11.06
CA SER A 450 -8.44 -21.11 -11.21
C SER A 450 -9.51 -22.12 -10.83
N GLY A 451 -10.62 -21.67 -10.22
CA GLY A 451 -11.67 -22.54 -9.68
C GLY A 451 -11.20 -23.35 -8.47
N LEU A 452 -10.24 -22.82 -7.71
CA LEU A 452 -9.62 -23.50 -6.56
C LEU A 452 -10.05 -22.89 -5.24
N GLY A 453 -10.09 -23.71 -4.20
CA GLY A 453 -10.37 -23.33 -2.83
C GLY A 453 -11.85 -23.39 -2.45
N SER A 454 -12.12 -23.15 -1.17
CA SER A 454 -13.44 -23.11 -0.59
C SER A 454 -14.20 -21.81 -0.95
N ARG A 455 -15.49 -21.77 -0.64
CA ARG A 455 -16.31 -20.55 -0.78
C ARG A 455 -15.85 -19.39 0.14
N ALA A 456 -14.97 -19.66 1.10
CA ALA A 456 -14.40 -18.66 1.99
C ALA A 456 -13.28 -17.83 1.31
N VAL A 457 -12.70 -18.32 0.20
CA VAL A 457 -11.65 -17.60 -0.55
C VAL A 457 -12.19 -16.27 -1.08
N GLY A 458 -11.50 -15.19 -0.70
CA GLY A 458 -11.86 -13.81 -1.00
C GLY A 458 -12.79 -13.14 0.02
N ARG A 459 -13.32 -13.88 1.00
CA ARG A 459 -14.12 -13.31 2.10
C ARG A 459 -13.25 -12.91 3.28
N TYR A 460 -13.85 -12.25 4.26
CA TYR A 460 -13.21 -11.87 5.52
C TYR A 460 -12.01 -10.92 5.36
N LEU A 461 -12.05 -10.08 4.34
CA LEU A 461 -11.06 -9.01 4.16
C LEU A 461 -10.97 -8.17 5.42
N ARG A 462 -9.74 -7.99 5.93
CA ARG A 462 -9.37 -7.09 7.04
C ARG A 462 -8.31 -6.13 6.53
N VAL A 463 -8.34 -4.90 7.02
CA VAL A 463 -7.53 -3.84 6.40
C VAL A 463 -6.83 -2.93 7.42
N HIS A 464 -7.11 -3.04 8.73
CA HIS A 464 -6.76 -1.98 9.66
C HIS A 464 -7.08 -0.61 9.04
N PRO A 465 -8.36 -0.19 8.97
CA PRO A 465 -8.70 1.07 8.35
C PRO A 465 -7.99 2.21 9.07
N VAL A 466 -7.37 3.07 8.28
CA VAL A 466 -6.56 4.19 8.75
C VAL A 466 -7.18 5.50 8.30
N SER A 467 -7.26 6.45 9.22
CA SER A 467 -7.46 7.86 8.90
C SER A 467 -6.41 8.70 9.62
N ALA A 468 -6.40 10.00 9.39
CA ALA A 468 -5.40 10.89 9.95
C ALA A 468 -6.01 12.15 10.53
N VAL A 469 -5.28 12.74 11.45
CA VAL A 469 -5.39 14.16 11.81
C VAL A 469 -4.08 14.86 11.49
N VAL A 470 -4.13 16.13 11.11
CA VAL A 470 -2.96 16.89 10.71
C VAL A 470 -2.83 18.11 11.60
N GLY A 471 -1.78 18.17 12.41
CA GLY A 471 -1.44 19.32 13.25
C GLY A 471 -0.68 20.37 12.46
N LEU A 472 -1.03 21.63 12.68
CA LEU A 472 -0.35 22.80 12.18
C LEU A 472 0.41 23.47 13.34
N TYR A 473 1.71 23.66 13.17
CA TYR A 473 2.61 24.19 14.18
C TYR A 473 3.14 25.58 13.81
N ASP A 474 3.73 26.26 14.79
CA ASP A 474 4.46 27.54 14.59
C ASP A 474 5.93 27.34 14.28
N ARG A 475 6.39 26.09 14.18
CA ARG A 475 7.75 25.67 13.90
C ARG A 475 7.77 24.57 12.84
N PRO A 476 8.88 24.43 12.10
CA PRO A 476 9.05 23.32 11.18
C PRO A 476 9.10 21.98 11.92
N ILE A 477 8.29 21.02 11.46
CA ILE A 477 8.33 19.59 11.85
C ILE A 477 8.97 18.76 10.75
N TYR A 478 8.74 19.15 9.49
CA TYR A 478 9.27 18.53 8.27
C TYR A 478 9.11 17.01 8.24
N SER A 479 7.86 16.54 8.31
CA SER A 479 7.50 15.12 8.44
C SER A 479 7.87 14.26 7.21
N ALA A 480 8.38 14.85 6.12
CA ALA A 480 8.87 14.12 4.95
C ALA A 480 10.26 13.51 5.15
N GLY A 481 11.02 13.97 6.15
CA GLY A 481 12.39 13.52 6.43
C GLY A 481 12.49 12.60 7.64
N GLY A 482 13.65 11.98 7.80
CA GLY A 482 13.93 11.11 8.92
C GLY A 482 13.50 9.65 8.71
N ILE A 483 13.66 8.82 9.71
CA ILE A 483 13.14 7.44 9.68
C ILE A 483 11.63 7.51 9.90
N PRO A 484 10.80 7.03 8.98
CA PRO A 484 9.35 7.01 9.19
C PRO A 484 8.97 5.97 10.25
N LEU A 485 7.91 6.24 11.00
CA LEU A 485 7.23 5.27 11.85
C LEU A 485 8.19 4.52 12.79
N THR A 486 8.83 5.28 13.68
CA THR A 486 9.74 4.73 14.70
C THR A 486 9.13 4.68 16.09
N THR A 487 7.96 5.28 16.27
CA THR A 487 7.25 5.38 17.55
C THR A 487 5.77 5.11 17.34
N LEU A 488 5.11 4.60 18.37
CA LEU A 488 3.68 4.36 18.40
C LEU A 488 3.10 4.64 19.79
N CYS A 489 1.88 5.17 19.83
CA CYS A 489 1.04 5.21 21.02
C CYS A 489 0.08 4.03 20.95
N ASP A 490 0.23 3.07 21.88
CA ASP A 490 -0.55 1.84 21.97
C ASP A 490 -1.49 1.80 23.18
N GLU A 491 -1.63 2.91 23.90
CA GLU A 491 -2.53 3.10 25.06
C GLU A 491 -3.94 2.54 24.79
N PHE A 492 -4.44 2.75 23.57
CA PHE A 492 -5.81 2.44 23.19
C PHE A 492 -5.94 1.19 22.31
N SER A 493 -4.90 0.38 22.20
CA SER A 493 -4.86 -0.77 21.29
C SER A 493 -5.80 -1.92 21.69
N ALA A 494 -6.12 -2.04 22.97
CA ALA A 494 -6.92 -3.13 23.54
C ALA A 494 -8.05 -2.66 24.45
N THR A 495 -8.58 -1.44 24.25
CA THR A 495 -9.59 -0.82 25.13
C THR A 495 -11.02 -1.30 24.89
N GLY A 496 -11.31 -1.88 23.71
CA GLY A 496 -12.64 -2.42 23.39
C GLY A 496 -12.86 -3.82 23.94
N ALA A 497 -14.12 -4.26 23.97
CA ALA A 497 -14.45 -5.65 24.22
C ALA A 497 -13.66 -6.54 23.23
N ASN A 498 -13.12 -7.65 23.70
CA ASN A 498 -12.32 -8.59 22.91
C ASN A 498 -10.93 -8.07 22.47
N GLY A 499 -10.37 -7.02 23.08
CA GLY A 499 -9.04 -6.51 22.75
C GLY A 499 -8.96 -5.78 21.40
N TYR A 500 -10.06 -5.22 20.93
CA TYR A 500 -10.11 -4.38 19.72
C TYR A 500 -10.00 -2.90 20.11
N GLY A 501 -9.22 -2.15 19.37
CA GLY A 501 -8.97 -0.73 19.63
C GLY A 501 -8.18 -0.07 18.51
N THR A 502 -7.43 0.98 18.89
CA THR A 502 -6.66 1.79 17.94
C THR A 502 -5.25 2.03 18.47
N TRP A 503 -4.32 2.24 17.55
CA TRP A 503 -2.99 2.76 17.87
C TRP A 503 -2.64 3.91 16.93
N ILE A 504 -1.69 4.75 17.34
CA ILE A 504 -1.35 5.97 16.64
C ILE A 504 0.11 5.91 16.20
N GLU A 505 0.37 6.27 14.93
CA GLU A 505 1.67 6.22 14.28
C GLU A 505 1.92 7.51 13.46
N THR A 506 3.20 7.75 13.07
CA THR A 506 3.56 8.87 12.20
C THR A 506 3.96 8.37 10.81
N PRO A 507 3.33 8.88 9.72
CA PRO A 507 3.77 8.60 8.36
C PRO A 507 4.92 9.52 7.93
N PRO A 508 5.70 9.15 6.92
CA PRO A 508 6.42 10.14 6.13
C PRO A 508 5.40 10.88 5.25
N THR A 509 5.32 12.19 5.40
CA THR A 509 4.35 13.00 4.65
C THR A 509 5.02 13.60 3.40
N HIS A 510 4.86 12.93 2.26
CA HIS A 510 5.28 13.48 0.97
C HIS A 510 4.11 14.23 0.29
N PRO A 511 4.41 15.22 -0.57
CA PRO A 511 3.38 16.12 -1.13
C PRO A 511 2.24 15.41 -1.86
N THR A 512 2.54 14.37 -2.63
CA THR A 512 1.54 13.61 -3.39
C THR A 512 0.44 13.02 -2.50
N LEU A 513 0.85 12.34 -1.42
CA LEU A 513 -0.11 11.70 -0.49
C LEU A 513 -0.79 12.72 0.43
N LEU A 514 -0.01 13.67 0.96
CA LEU A 514 -0.56 14.68 1.87
C LEU A 514 -1.61 15.55 1.20
N SER A 515 -1.34 16.05 -0.01
CA SER A 515 -2.30 16.89 -0.75
C SER A 515 -3.62 16.16 -1.06
N ALA A 516 -3.52 14.87 -1.41
CA ALA A 516 -4.72 14.05 -1.66
C ALA A 516 -5.53 13.80 -0.38
N ALA A 517 -4.87 13.67 0.78
CA ALA A 517 -5.50 13.42 2.08
C ALA A 517 -6.08 14.69 2.72
N LEU A 518 -5.41 15.82 2.58
CA LEU A 518 -5.88 17.11 3.12
C LEU A 518 -7.25 17.51 2.51
N PRO A 519 -8.13 18.09 3.31
CA PRO A 519 -9.44 18.55 2.84
C PRO A 519 -9.35 19.81 1.96
N GLY A 520 -10.45 20.12 1.30
CA GLY A 520 -10.59 21.33 0.49
C GLY A 520 -9.96 21.22 -0.89
N PHE A 521 -9.99 22.30 -1.63
CA PHE A 521 -9.44 22.49 -2.97
C PHE A 521 -9.20 23.99 -3.20
N GLY A 522 -8.66 24.34 -4.34
CA GLY A 522 -8.48 25.75 -4.71
C GLY A 522 -7.45 26.47 -3.83
N GLN A 523 -7.65 27.78 -3.67
CA GLN A 523 -6.72 28.66 -2.95
C GLN A 523 -6.54 28.25 -1.48
N ALA A 524 -7.62 27.91 -0.78
CA ALA A 524 -7.55 27.54 0.64
C ALA A 524 -6.70 26.28 0.88
N HIS A 525 -6.81 25.28 -0.01
CA HIS A 525 -5.97 24.09 0.04
C HIS A 525 -4.49 24.44 -0.24
N HIS A 526 -4.23 25.32 -1.21
CA HIS A 526 -2.88 25.75 -1.53
C HIS A 526 -2.22 26.52 -0.38
N GLU A 527 -2.94 27.40 0.28
CA GLU A 527 -2.45 28.12 1.46
C GLU A 527 -2.05 27.17 2.59
N LEU A 528 -2.83 26.09 2.79
CA LEU A 528 -2.46 25.05 3.74
C LEU A 528 -1.19 24.30 3.28
N MET A 529 -1.08 23.94 1.99
CA MET A 529 0.09 23.27 1.45
C MET A 529 1.37 24.15 1.48
N ARG A 530 1.26 25.47 1.39
CA ARG A 530 2.39 26.37 1.59
C ARG A 530 2.98 26.32 3.00
N ARG A 531 2.25 25.80 3.96
CA ARG A 531 2.72 25.51 5.31
C ARG A 531 3.25 24.08 5.48
N PHE A 532 3.57 23.40 4.37
CA PHE A 532 4.03 22.01 4.37
C PHE A 532 5.11 21.69 5.40
N PRO A 533 6.16 22.50 5.60
CA PRO A 533 7.20 22.22 6.62
C PRO A 533 6.65 22.20 8.06
N GLU A 534 5.53 22.89 8.32
CA GLU A 534 4.91 23.04 9.65
C GLU A 534 3.79 22.03 9.88
N LEU A 535 3.44 21.22 8.87
CA LEU A 535 2.41 20.21 8.98
C LEU A 535 2.98 18.87 9.48
N ALA A 536 2.26 18.24 10.40
CA ALA A 536 2.54 16.88 10.82
C ALA A 536 1.26 16.06 10.86
N ALA A 537 1.29 14.86 10.28
CA ALA A 537 0.17 13.92 10.33
C ALA A 537 0.39 12.87 11.42
N LEU A 538 -0.67 12.55 12.17
CA LEU A 538 -0.77 11.35 12.98
C LEU A 538 -1.82 10.42 12.39
N LEU A 539 -1.42 9.17 12.16
CA LEU A 539 -2.29 8.11 11.66
C LEU A 539 -2.95 7.39 12.81
N VAL A 540 -4.24 7.17 12.67
CA VAL A 540 -5.02 6.31 13.57
C VAL A 540 -5.35 5.02 12.85
N LEU A 541 -4.81 3.93 13.33
CA LEU A 541 -5.03 2.60 12.81
C LEU A 541 -5.99 1.86 13.73
N THR A 542 -7.03 1.25 13.14
CA THR A 542 -8.06 0.53 13.90
C THR A 542 -7.90 -0.97 13.66
N ARG A 543 -7.87 -1.78 14.71
CA ARG A 543 -8.03 -3.22 14.58
C ARG A 543 -9.47 -3.50 14.17
N ASP A 544 -9.72 -3.80 12.90
CA ASP A 544 -11.06 -4.04 12.36
C ASP A 544 -11.54 -5.48 12.57
N GLY A 545 -12.85 -5.65 12.59
CA GLY A 545 -13.49 -6.92 12.80
C GLY A 545 -13.86 -7.19 14.27
N ALA A 546 -14.14 -6.15 15.04
CA ALA A 546 -14.64 -6.25 16.42
C ALA A 546 -15.97 -7.03 16.50
N ASP A 547 -16.79 -6.93 15.47
CA ASP A 547 -17.93 -7.84 15.23
C ASP A 547 -17.42 -9.08 14.47
N LEU A 548 -17.13 -10.11 15.23
CA LEU A 548 -16.35 -11.26 14.78
C LEU A 548 -17.07 -12.12 13.73
N ASP A 549 -18.39 -12.08 13.67
CA ASP A 549 -19.20 -12.89 12.76
C ASP A 549 -19.49 -12.15 11.45
N ALA A 550 -19.31 -10.84 11.39
CA ALA A 550 -19.49 -10.06 10.19
C ALA A 550 -18.21 -10.07 9.33
N SER A 551 -18.39 -10.31 8.04
CA SER A 551 -17.35 -10.03 7.06
C SER A 551 -17.39 -8.55 6.73
N SER A 552 -16.37 -7.78 7.15
CA SER A 552 -16.27 -6.37 6.81
C SER A 552 -16.01 -6.12 5.33
N GLY A 553 -15.42 -7.12 4.62
CA GLY A 553 -15.13 -6.96 3.21
C GLY A 553 -14.87 -8.26 2.46
N GLU A 554 -14.77 -8.12 1.15
CA GLU A 554 -14.48 -9.24 0.25
C GLU A 554 -13.70 -8.78 -0.99
N VAL A 555 -12.94 -9.73 -1.57
CA VAL A 555 -12.27 -9.62 -2.85
C VAL A 555 -12.83 -10.65 -3.81
N ARG A 556 -13.28 -10.20 -4.98
CA ARG A 556 -13.77 -11.04 -6.06
C ARG A 556 -13.00 -10.81 -7.34
N SER A 557 -12.80 -11.87 -8.12
CA SER A 557 -12.28 -11.76 -9.47
C SER A 557 -13.38 -11.26 -10.41
N ARG A 558 -13.07 -10.21 -11.21
CA ARG A 558 -13.91 -9.81 -12.34
C ARG A 558 -13.63 -10.70 -13.56
N ALA A 559 -14.51 -10.65 -14.56
CA ALA A 559 -14.35 -11.43 -15.78
C ALA A 559 -13.06 -11.11 -16.57
N ASP A 560 -12.58 -9.88 -16.49
CA ASP A 560 -11.32 -9.45 -17.08
C ASP A 560 -10.08 -9.82 -16.23
N GLY A 561 -10.29 -10.44 -15.06
CA GLY A 561 -9.25 -10.87 -14.14
C GLY A 561 -8.75 -9.81 -13.19
N THR A 562 -9.34 -8.63 -13.18
CA THR A 562 -9.05 -7.60 -12.18
C THR A 562 -9.79 -7.86 -10.87
N ALA A 563 -9.32 -7.27 -9.78
CA ALA A 563 -9.96 -7.38 -8.47
C ALA A 563 -11.20 -6.48 -8.37
N SER A 564 -12.27 -7.01 -7.80
CA SER A 564 -13.41 -6.26 -7.27
C SER A 564 -13.30 -6.29 -5.76
N ILE A 565 -13.11 -5.14 -5.12
CA ILE A 565 -12.85 -5.03 -3.70
C ILE A 565 -14.01 -4.27 -3.04
N ARG A 566 -14.65 -4.90 -2.06
CA ARG A 566 -15.69 -4.27 -1.23
C ARG A 566 -15.21 -4.27 0.21
N TYR A 567 -15.42 -3.17 0.88
CA TYR A 567 -15.16 -3.03 2.31
C TYR A 567 -16.10 -1.98 2.90
N ALA A 568 -16.56 -2.21 4.11
CA ALA A 568 -17.33 -1.25 4.88
C ALA A 568 -16.89 -1.28 6.34
N LEU A 569 -16.77 -0.11 6.97
CA LEU A 569 -16.60 -0.02 8.40
C LEU A 569 -17.86 -0.55 9.09
N THR A 570 -17.67 -1.45 10.08
CA THR A 570 -18.78 -1.77 11.00
C THR A 570 -19.03 -0.60 11.94
N PRO A 571 -20.22 -0.51 12.56
CA PRO A 571 -20.48 0.52 13.58
C PRO A 571 -19.50 0.47 14.77
N ALA A 572 -19.01 -0.72 15.13
CA ALA A 572 -18.01 -0.87 16.18
C ALA A 572 -16.65 -0.32 15.74
N ASP A 573 -16.16 -0.71 14.55
CA ASP A 573 -14.89 -0.24 14.02
C ASP A 573 -14.91 1.28 13.78
N ALA A 574 -16.05 1.83 13.33
CA ALA A 574 -16.23 3.27 13.15
C ALA A 574 -16.13 4.03 14.47
N ARG A 575 -16.74 3.53 15.56
CA ARG A 575 -16.62 4.15 16.89
C ARG A 575 -15.17 4.13 17.40
N HIS A 576 -14.44 3.03 17.21
CA HIS A 576 -13.03 2.95 17.57
C HIS A 576 -12.21 3.97 16.79
N LEU A 577 -12.40 4.07 15.48
CA LEU A 577 -11.68 5.03 14.64
C LEU A 577 -11.98 6.48 15.05
N ALA A 578 -13.24 6.83 15.28
CA ALA A 578 -13.63 8.18 15.72
C ALA A 578 -12.98 8.55 17.07
N THR A 579 -12.99 7.63 18.03
CA THR A 579 -12.31 7.80 19.32
C THR A 579 -10.82 7.96 19.15
N GLY A 580 -10.18 7.13 18.32
CA GLY A 580 -8.75 7.21 18.02
C GLY A 580 -8.35 8.53 17.35
N LEU A 581 -9.18 9.06 16.43
CA LEU A 581 -8.95 10.38 15.82
C LEU A 581 -9.01 11.51 16.88
N THR A 582 -9.90 11.39 17.86
CA THR A 582 -9.97 12.32 19.01
C THR A 582 -8.67 12.26 19.83
N HIS A 583 -8.17 11.06 20.13
CA HIS A 583 -6.89 10.89 20.87
C HIS A 583 -5.70 11.44 20.07
N ALA A 584 -5.64 11.20 18.76
CA ALA A 584 -4.57 11.75 17.93
C ALA A 584 -4.61 13.30 17.87
N ALA A 585 -5.81 13.89 17.88
CA ALA A 585 -5.95 15.35 18.01
C ALA A 585 -5.47 15.85 19.38
N GLN A 586 -5.72 15.12 20.47
CA GLN A 586 -5.18 15.43 21.80
C GLN A 586 -3.65 15.39 21.83
N LEU A 587 -3.02 14.40 21.18
CA LEU A 587 -1.56 14.32 21.06
C LEU A 587 -0.98 15.57 20.37
N HIS A 588 -1.61 16.05 19.30
CA HIS A 588 -1.18 17.28 18.63
C HIS A 588 -1.31 18.50 19.53
N LEU A 589 -2.45 18.66 20.22
CA LEU A 589 -2.65 19.78 21.15
C LEU A 589 -1.64 19.77 22.29
N ALA A 590 -1.35 18.59 22.85
CA ALA A 590 -0.36 18.41 23.92
C ALA A 590 1.07 18.80 23.50
N ASN A 591 1.37 18.74 22.19
CA ASN A 591 2.62 19.19 21.59
C ASN A 591 2.61 20.66 21.12
N GLY A 592 1.55 21.42 21.41
CA GLY A 592 1.46 22.84 21.07
C GLY A 592 1.08 23.10 19.62
N ALA A 593 0.35 22.21 18.97
CA ALA A 593 -0.24 22.52 17.66
C ALA A 593 -1.20 23.70 17.77
N GLN A 594 -1.07 24.68 16.87
CA GLN A 594 -1.96 25.85 16.81
C GLN A 594 -3.37 25.47 16.37
N GLU A 595 -3.45 24.49 15.49
CA GLU A 595 -4.70 23.94 14.97
C GLU A 595 -4.48 22.48 14.56
N VAL A 596 -5.49 21.64 14.73
CA VAL A 596 -5.53 20.29 14.22
C VAL A 596 -6.69 20.14 13.25
N LEU A 597 -6.42 19.60 12.09
CA LEU A 597 -7.40 19.37 11.02
C LEU A 597 -7.67 17.87 10.89
N THR A 598 -8.93 17.49 10.88
CA THR A 598 -9.29 16.12 10.45
C THR A 598 -9.27 16.02 8.93
N THR A 599 -9.10 14.81 8.39
CA THR A 599 -9.12 14.56 6.94
C THR A 599 -10.54 14.32 6.39
N HIS A 600 -11.56 14.80 7.10
CA HIS A 600 -12.93 14.80 6.60
C HIS A 600 -13.10 15.80 5.44
N THR A 601 -14.03 15.52 4.55
CA THR A 601 -14.39 16.44 3.45
C THR A 601 -14.71 17.83 3.95
N ARG A 602 -15.49 17.92 5.03
CA ARG A 602 -15.67 19.13 5.85
C ARG A 602 -14.83 18.94 7.11
N PRO A 603 -13.62 19.52 7.19
CA PRO A 603 -12.70 19.26 8.28
C PRO A 603 -13.25 19.80 9.60
N VAL A 604 -13.15 19.01 10.64
CA VAL A 604 -13.23 19.51 12.01
C VAL A 604 -11.91 20.19 12.32
N ARG A 605 -11.99 21.43 12.80
CA ARG A 605 -10.86 22.25 13.24
C ARG A 605 -10.82 22.26 14.75
N VAL A 606 -9.75 21.75 15.32
CA VAL A 606 -9.55 21.64 16.76
C VAL A 606 -8.43 22.59 17.17
N ARG A 607 -8.73 23.55 18.02
CA ARG A 607 -7.78 24.52 18.57
C ARG A 607 -7.65 24.42 20.09
N GLN A 608 -8.59 23.76 20.72
CA GLN A 608 -8.67 23.57 22.17
C GLN A 608 -9.43 22.28 22.52
N ALA A 609 -9.33 21.86 23.77
CA ALA A 609 -9.96 20.61 24.22
C ALA A 609 -11.49 20.56 24.02
N ALA A 610 -12.16 21.71 24.09
CA ALA A 610 -13.61 21.79 23.89
C ALA A 610 -14.06 21.43 22.47
N ASP A 611 -13.16 21.47 21.49
CA ASP A 611 -13.48 21.16 20.09
C ASP A 611 -13.42 19.64 19.80
N LEU A 612 -12.93 18.82 20.73
CA LEU A 612 -12.65 17.39 20.51
C LEU A 612 -13.90 16.54 20.30
N ASP A 613 -15.02 16.88 20.92
CA ASP A 613 -16.26 16.12 20.75
C ASP A 613 -16.76 16.18 19.30
N ALA A 614 -16.55 17.28 18.61
CA ALA A 614 -16.88 17.41 17.19
C ALA A 614 -16.10 16.42 16.30
N VAL A 615 -14.88 16.01 16.71
CA VAL A 615 -14.12 14.97 16.01
C VAL A 615 -14.78 13.60 16.16
N ARG A 616 -15.24 13.31 17.38
CA ARG A 616 -15.90 12.04 17.70
C ARG A 616 -17.25 11.88 16.99
N GLU A 617 -17.95 12.97 16.76
CA GLU A 617 -19.26 13.01 16.13
C GLU A 617 -19.21 13.13 14.60
N ALA A 618 -18.03 13.38 14.04
CA ALA A 618 -17.86 13.55 12.61
C ALA A 618 -18.16 12.27 11.82
N SER A 619 -18.77 12.42 10.64
CA SER A 619 -19.22 11.31 9.80
C SER A 619 -18.06 10.51 9.24
N LEU A 620 -18.08 9.20 9.44
CA LEU A 620 -17.17 8.22 8.82
C LEU A 620 -17.83 7.48 7.64
N ALA A 621 -18.88 8.04 7.06
CA ALA A 621 -19.50 7.47 5.86
C ALA A 621 -18.53 7.44 4.67
N PRO A 622 -18.73 6.54 3.69
CA PRO A 622 -17.85 6.43 2.53
C PRO A 622 -17.61 7.77 1.83
N ASN A 623 -16.34 8.11 1.67
CA ASN A 623 -15.83 9.36 1.09
C ASN A 623 -16.15 10.66 1.87
N ASP A 624 -16.68 10.59 3.10
CA ASP A 624 -16.78 11.75 4.00
C ASP A 624 -15.44 12.01 4.72
N VAL A 625 -14.61 11.00 4.86
CA VAL A 625 -13.26 11.07 5.42
C VAL A 625 -12.28 10.35 4.51
N ALA A 626 -11.01 10.76 4.50
CA ALA A 626 -9.97 10.04 3.81
C ALA A 626 -9.64 8.75 4.58
N LEU A 627 -9.90 7.59 3.98
CA LEU A 627 -9.53 6.29 4.52
C LEU A 627 -8.49 5.62 3.63
N PHE A 628 -7.51 5.00 4.25
CA PHE A 628 -6.49 4.22 3.57
C PHE A 628 -6.04 3.02 4.39
N THR A 629 -5.28 2.12 3.79
CA THR A 629 -4.67 0.98 4.43
C THR A 629 -3.40 0.54 3.72
N ALA A 630 -2.45 -0.02 4.50
CA ALA A 630 -1.30 -0.79 4.02
C ALA A 630 -1.32 -2.25 4.55
N HIS A 631 -2.36 -2.64 5.29
CA HIS A 631 -2.42 -3.87 6.08
C HIS A 631 -3.53 -4.82 5.61
N VAL A 632 -3.56 -5.12 4.31
CA VAL A 632 -4.61 -5.96 3.70
C VAL A 632 -4.36 -7.42 4.01
N ASN A 633 -5.35 -8.10 4.66
CA ASN A 633 -5.22 -9.48 5.12
C ASN A 633 -6.56 -10.24 5.14
N GLY A 634 -6.55 -11.53 5.55
CA GLY A 634 -7.72 -12.34 5.91
C GLY A 634 -8.47 -13.04 4.78
N THR A 635 -8.19 -12.76 3.52
CA THR A 635 -9.00 -13.24 2.38
C THR A 635 -8.85 -14.73 2.03
N CYS A 636 -7.89 -15.42 2.64
CA CYS A 636 -7.72 -16.87 2.59
C CYS A 636 -7.37 -17.40 3.99
N ARG A 637 -8.03 -16.86 5.03
CA ARG A 637 -7.65 -17.06 6.43
C ARG A 637 -7.49 -18.53 6.80
N LEU A 638 -6.53 -18.79 7.69
CA LEU A 638 -6.31 -20.11 8.28
C LEU A 638 -7.51 -20.56 9.11
N GLY A 639 -7.78 -21.86 9.12
CA GLY A 639 -8.77 -22.46 10.00
C GLY A 639 -9.12 -23.89 9.61
N THR A 640 -9.66 -24.64 10.56
CA THR A 640 -10.03 -26.05 10.37
C THR A 640 -11.32 -26.25 9.58
N ASP A 641 -12.23 -25.26 9.57
CA ASP A 641 -13.52 -25.34 8.89
C ASP A 641 -13.46 -24.73 7.48
N PRO A 642 -13.58 -25.53 6.39
CA PRO A 642 -13.55 -25.03 5.02
C PRO A 642 -14.75 -24.14 4.66
N ALA A 643 -15.80 -24.09 5.46
CA ALA A 643 -16.92 -23.18 5.24
C ALA A 643 -16.57 -21.73 5.57
N THR A 644 -15.65 -21.54 6.50
CA THR A 644 -15.26 -20.23 7.03
C THR A 644 -13.77 -19.89 6.84
N SER A 645 -12.94 -20.82 6.34
CA SER A 645 -11.53 -20.64 6.09
C SER A 645 -11.12 -21.04 4.66
N GLY A 646 -10.12 -20.34 4.10
CA GLY A 646 -9.58 -20.62 2.77
C GLY A 646 -8.51 -21.70 2.80
N ALA A 647 -7.69 -21.70 3.85
CA ALA A 647 -6.60 -22.64 4.05
C ALA A 647 -6.72 -23.34 5.42
N ASP A 648 -6.19 -24.56 5.49
CA ASP A 648 -6.05 -25.30 6.74
C ASP A 648 -4.95 -24.72 7.64
N PRO A 649 -4.79 -25.19 8.90
CA PRO A 649 -3.76 -24.69 9.81
C PRO A 649 -2.30 -24.88 9.34
N ASP A 650 -2.07 -25.71 8.33
CA ASP A 650 -0.77 -25.89 7.69
C ASP A 650 -0.58 -25.04 6.43
N GLY A 651 -1.53 -24.15 6.14
CA GLY A 651 -1.50 -23.27 4.98
C GLY A 651 -1.92 -23.92 3.66
N GLN A 652 -2.32 -25.21 3.64
CA GLN A 652 -2.80 -25.85 2.43
C GLN A 652 -4.21 -25.38 2.10
N LEU A 653 -4.46 -25.06 0.85
CA LEU A 653 -5.75 -24.59 0.36
C LEU A 653 -6.80 -25.72 0.50
N HIS A 654 -7.92 -25.45 1.16
CA HIS A 654 -9.00 -26.42 1.29
C HIS A 654 -9.48 -26.91 -0.08
N GLY A 655 -9.50 -28.22 -0.28
CA GLY A 655 -9.94 -28.85 -1.52
C GLY A 655 -8.92 -28.83 -2.68
N ALA A 656 -7.69 -28.36 -2.45
CA ALA A 656 -6.65 -28.32 -3.47
C ALA A 656 -5.30 -28.83 -2.94
N PRO A 657 -5.12 -30.15 -2.76
CA PRO A 657 -3.86 -30.72 -2.25
C PRO A 657 -2.65 -30.28 -3.05
N GLY A 658 -1.56 -29.91 -2.37
CA GLY A 658 -0.32 -29.40 -2.96
C GLY A 658 -0.38 -27.95 -3.45
N VAL A 659 -1.48 -27.24 -3.18
CA VAL A 659 -1.56 -25.78 -3.32
C VAL A 659 -1.59 -25.18 -1.92
N PHE A 660 -0.65 -24.27 -1.63
CA PHE A 660 -0.51 -23.62 -0.33
C PHE A 660 -0.64 -22.12 -0.49
N VAL A 661 -1.03 -21.43 0.57
CA VAL A 661 -1.06 -19.98 0.66
C VAL A 661 -0.08 -19.55 1.74
N LEU A 662 0.85 -18.64 1.43
CA LEU A 662 1.86 -18.14 2.37
C LEU A 662 2.02 -16.62 2.21
N ASP A 663 0.99 -15.86 2.62
CA ASP A 663 0.99 -14.40 2.62
C ASP A 663 -0.01 -13.82 3.64
N GLY A 664 -0.23 -12.51 3.62
CA GLY A 664 -1.15 -11.83 4.54
C GLY A 664 -2.60 -12.30 4.45
N SER A 665 -3.00 -12.96 3.36
CA SER A 665 -4.37 -13.49 3.24
C SER A 665 -4.67 -14.61 4.24
N LEU A 666 -3.62 -15.27 4.78
CA LEU A 666 -3.76 -16.33 5.80
C LEU A 666 -4.19 -15.83 7.18
N LEU A 667 -3.92 -14.58 7.51
CA LEU A 667 -4.17 -14.06 8.88
C LEU A 667 -5.66 -14.17 9.23
N PRO A 668 -6.03 -14.88 10.31
CA PRO A 668 -7.43 -15.13 10.64
C PRO A 668 -8.23 -13.87 11.00
N THR A 669 -7.59 -12.89 11.66
CA THR A 669 -8.20 -11.62 12.08
C THR A 669 -7.23 -10.45 11.84
N GLY A 670 -7.69 -9.22 12.04
CA GLY A 670 -6.82 -8.06 12.20
C GLY A 670 -5.88 -8.26 13.39
N LEU A 671 -4.61 -7.85 13.23
CA LEU A 671 -3.56 -8.08 14.24
C LEU A 671 -3.55 -7.04 15.36
N GLY A 672 -4.02 -5.82 15.07
CA GLY A 672 -3.81 -4.68 15.97
C GLY A 672 -2.38 -4.12 15.93
N VAL A 673 -1.55 -4.60 15.00
CA VAL A 673 -0.19 -4.12 14.70
C VAL A 673 0.13 -4.30 13.21
N ASN A 674 1.24 -3.71 12.77
CA ASN A 674 1.74 -3.84 11.39
C ASN A 674 2.08 -5.31 11.07
N PRO A 675 1.57 -5.91 9.98
CA PRO A 675 1.53 -7.37 9.82
C PRO A 675 2.82 -8.01 9.32
N GLN A 676 3.84 -7.24 8.89
CA GLN A 676 5.02 -7.76 8.19
C GLN A 676 5.73 -8.86 8.98
N ALA A 677 6.05 -8.62 10.25
CA ALA A 677 6.76 -9.58 11.11
C ALA A 677 5.97 -10.90 11.23
N THR A 678 4.66 -10.79 11.46
CA THR A 678 3.78 -11.95 11.62
C THR A 678 3.65 -12.76 10.33
N ILE A 679 3.51 -12.09 9.17
CA ILE A 679 3.45 -12.78 7.87
C ILE A 679 4.75 -13.53 7.60
N MET A 680 5.91 -12.91 7.84
CA MET A 680 7.22 -13.54 7.65
C MET A 680 7.41 -14.73 8.60
N ALA A 681 7.06 -14.58 9.88
CA ALA A 681 7.19 -15.62 10.89
C ALA A 681 6.31 -16.83 10.57
N ILE A 682 5.03 -16.62 10.26
CA ILE A 682 4.11 -17.69 9.87
C ILE A 682 4.59 -18.39 8.59
N SER A 683 5.03 -17.64 7.59
CA SER A 683 5.51 -18.22 6.33
C SER A 683 6.77 -19.05 6.54
N SER A 684 7.70 -18.64 7.41
CA SER A 684 8.86 -19.44 7.80
C SER A 684 8.43 -20.74 8.50
N LEU A 685 7.56 -20.63 9.52
CA LEU A 685 7.06 -21.76 10.28
C LEU A 685 6.35 -22.79 9.37
N LEU A 686 5.48 -22.33 8.48
CA LEU A 686 4.74 -23.21 7.57
C LEU A 686 5.65 -23.84 6.51
N ALA A 687 6.62 -23.09 5.97
CA ALA A 687 7.60 -23.66 5.04
C ALA A 687 8.46 -24.75 5.70
N ASP A 688 8.91 -24.54 6.94
CA ASP A 688 9.66 -25.55 7.71
C ASP A 688 8.79 -26.81 7.97
N ARG A 689 7.50 -26.64 8.28
CA ARG A 689 6.56 -27.78 8.42
C ARG A 689 6.35 -28.53 7.11
N MET A 690 6.23 -27.83 5.98
CA MET A 690 6.09 -28.46 4.66
C MET A 690 7.31 -29.31 4.34
N LEU A 691 8.51 -28.84 4.64
CA LEU A 691 9.76 -29.57 4.47
C LEU A 691 9.82 -30.80 5.39
N ALA A 692 9.52 -30.65 6.67
CA ALA A 692 9.55 -31.74 7.65
C ALA A 692 8.56 -32.87 7.30
N ARG A 693 7.40 -32.54 6.79
CA ARG A 693 6.39 -33.53 6.35
C ARG A 693 6.65 -34.10 4.96
N ARG A 694 7.72 -33.70 4.31
CA ARG A 694 8.03 -34.06 2.90
C ARG A 694 6.89 -33.70 1.95
N ALA A 695 6.16 -32.62 2.24
CA ALA A 695 5.12 -32.08 1.36
C ALA A 695 5.73 -31.39 0.13
N VAL A 696 7.01 -31.04 0.24
CA VAL A 696 7.83 -30.40 -0.81
C VAL A 696 9.01 -31.30 -1.14
#